data_bb7928d6df0225fbf777358afb6a1de2
#
_entry.id   bb7928d6df0225fbf777358afb6a1de2
#
_cell.length_a   1.000
_cell.length_b   1.000
_cell.length_c   1.000
_cell.angle_alpha   90.00
_cell.angle_beta   90.00
_cell.angle_gamma   90.00
#
_symmetry.space_group_name_H-M   'P 1'
#
loop_
_entity.id
_entity.type
_entity.pdbx_description
1 polymer ?
#
loop_
_entity_poly.entity_id
_entity_poly.type
_entity_poly.pdbx_seq_one_letter_code
_entity_poly.pdbx_strand_id
1 'polypeptide(L)'
;MHQQNQIKRTLALPDSIEVVRALLNAEAYKNRASVSKAVCQHFNFSDARGRPQIGGCVKALRELERVGHFVLPAPSKAKTLKKPRRLDCAVPNPVEVPAQAGDVRGLALVKVDSVDLMRIWNEMMLREHPQGAGPLVGCQLRYLINSDHGWLGGFAFSAAALNLRDRDQWMGWDTEQHRAHLHRVLGMSRFLLRTSVHCHNLASCVLGMVLRQVGPDFEAQYGYRPWLVESFVDTEHFLGTCYKATNWIDIGKTQGRGRQDRENKKAKSVKTIYVYAIEPQWRARMGVAEPVGLVPLEIGQGLDADQWAAQEFGGANLGDSRLAERLVSSAQALGAMPGRTLSGARQGDWPAVKGYYRMIDKPDDAALTAQAILAPHRERTVQRMMGQSTVLCIQDGTDLNYNQLDQCIGLGVLSKNQTGAKTRGLHLHSTFVVSTEGLPLGLLQAQFSAPEPKSKTDTRPQPSIPIEEKKTFAWIEGLRTCVELDKQLPGTRQICVMDREADFFELFDEQRKTGKVDLLVRSKHDRVIDDKAGHLFESVRDSPICGEMVIQVQRQSSRTKKSKQQAKPGHVQRSATVAVRYKEIELRPGVYQKNKAPIKLTVVHVQETIQPKDDEPVEWFLLTTCDVSSPEQAQQILRWYCLRWRIEDWHRVLKSGCNIEKLQHKTAERLKRTIAINLVIAWRIMLLTLLGRECPQLAAEVLFSDLEIQVLIASSKKTEPTPPAGASRT
;
A
#
# COMPACT_ATOMS: atom_id res chain seq x y z
N MET A 1 24.67 9.13 -23.09
CA MET A 1 26.11 9.04 -23.48
C MET A 1 26.35 8.08 -24.65
N HIS A 2 25.67 6.94 -24.78
CA HIS A 2 25.93 6.00 -25.92
C HIS A 2 25.74 6.60 -27.30
N GLN A 3 24.68 7.38 -27.59
CA GLN A 3 24.45 7.95 -28.92
C GLN A 3 25.45 9.09 -29.29
N GLN A 4 25.85 9.91 -28.32
CA GLN A 4 26.94 10.90 -28.59
C GLN A 4 28.24 10.19 -28.88
N ASN A 5 28.53 9.07 -28.24
CA ASN A 5 29.68 8.23 -28.57
C ASN A 5 29.51 7.54 -29.93
N GLN A 6 28.27 7.19 -30.33
CA GLN A 6 27.99 6.61 -31.63
C GLN A 6 28.24 7.62 -32.76
N ILE A 7 27.71 8.86 -32.68
CA ILE A 7 27.96 9.91 -33.65
C ILE A 7 29.47 10.18 -33.75
N LYS A 8 30.17 10.28 -32.61
CA LYS A 8 31.62 10.46 -32.59
C LYS A 8 32.37 9.31 -33.24
N ARG A 9 32.03 8.07 -32.92
CA ARG A 9 32.65 6.86 -33.48
C ARG A 9 32.41 6.76 -34.98
N THR A 10 31.20 6.98 -35.43
CA THR A 10 30.87 6.95 -36.86
C THR A 10 31.60 8.02 -37.62
N LEU A 11 31.61 9.28 -37.15
CA LEU A 11 32.26 10.38 -37.82
C LEU A 11 33.80 10.33 -37.73
N ALA A 12 34.40 9.55 -36.86
CA ALA A 12 35.84 9.35 -36.75
C ALA A 12 36.39 8.30 -37.72
N LEU A 13 35.54 7.58 -38.45
CA LEU A 13 35.95 6.64 -39.49
C LEU A 13 36.54 7.40 -40.71
N PRO A 14 37.62 6.92 -41.35
CA PRO A 14 38.20 7.57 -42.50
C PRO A 14 37.22 7.92 -43.60
N ASP A 15 36.37 6.97 -44.00
CA ASP A 15 35.36 7.16 -45.05
C ASP A 15 34.31 8.23 -44.66
N SER A 16 33.97 8.33 -43.38
CA SER A 16 33.02 9.36 -42.90
C SER A 16 33.66 10.75 -42.90
N ILE A 17 34.96 10.84 -42.65
CA ILE A 17 35.73 12.10 -42.75
C ILE A 17 35.77 12.59 -44.21
N GLU A 18 35.96 11.70 -45.17
CA GLU A 18 35.93 12.05 -46.62
C GLU A 18 34.55 12.52 -47.05
N VAL A 19 33.47 11.86 -46.57
CA VAL A 19 32.10 12.32 -46.79
C VAL A 19 31.87 13.73 -46.22
N VAL A 20 32.36 14.01 -45.03
CA VAL A 20 32.22 15.36 -44.43
C VAL A 20 33.02 16.39 -45.22
N ARG A 21 34.24 16.04 -45.74
CA ARG A 21 35.04 16.90 -46.62
C ARG A 21 34.30 17.16 -47.95
N ALA A 22 33.73 16.13 -48.56
CA ALA A 22 32.96 16.27 -49.78
C ALA A 22 31.73 17.19 -49.58
N LEU A 23 31.01 17.03 -48.49
CA LEU A 23 29.89 17.93 -48.14
C LEU A 23 30.34 19.37 -47.94
N LEU A 24 31.45 19.59 -47.28
CA LEU A 24 31.99 20.94 -47.05
C LEU A 24 32.47 21.62 -48.34
N ASN A 25 32.91 20.83 -49.33
CA ASN A 25 33.39 21.34 -50.61
C ASN A 25 32.24 21.53 -51.66
N ALA A 26 31.16 20.75 -51.51
CA ALA A 26 30.04 20.77 -52.46
C ALA A 26 29.11 21.97 -52.30
N GLU A 27 28.97 22.49 -51.09
CA GLU A 27 28.07 23.60 -50.75
C GLU A 27 28.71 24.62 -49.79
N ALA A 28 28.44 25.92 -50.04
CA ALA A 28 28.82 27.00 -49.12
C ALA A 28 27.87 27.09 -47.91
N TYR A 29 28.14 26.37 -46.88
CA TYR A 29 27.33 26.39 -45.66
C TYR A 29 27.55 27.71 -44.86
N LYS A 30 26.45 28.40 -44.54
CA LYS A 30 26.45 29.67 -43.82
C LYS A 30 26.95 29.58 -42.35
N ASN A 31 26.85 28.40 -41.74
CA ASN A 31 27.24 28.20 -40.35
C ASN A 31 27.37 26.70 -40.00
N ARG A 32 27.98 26.41 -38.84
CA ARG A 32 28.22 25.05 -38.35
C ARG A 32 26.95 24.20 -38.12
N ALA A 33 25.79 24.86 -37.89
CA ALA A 33 24.54 24.15 -37.69
C ALA A 33 23.96 23.61 -39.01
N SER A 34 24.12 24.35 -40.12
CA SER A 34 23.72 23.90 -41.46
C SER A 34 24.56 22.72 -41.95
N VAL A 35 25.85 22.73 -41.74
CA VAL A 35 26.71 21.57 -42.00
C VAL A 35 26.28 20.37 -41.18
N SER A 36 26.09 20.56 -39.89
CA SER A 36 25.66 19.47 -39.01
C SER A 36 24.30 18.90 -39.37
N LYS A 37 23.36 19.72 -39.89
CA LYS A 37 22.08 19.26 -40.41
C LYS A 37 22.27 18.33 -41.64
N ALA A 38 23.09 18.72 -42.58
CA ALA A 38 23.40 17.92 -43.76
C ALA A 38 24.11 16.60 -43.39
N VAL A 39 25.08 16.65 -42.49
CA VAL A 39 25.75 15.45 -41.95
C VAL A 39 24.75 14.53 -41.20
N CYS A 40 23.85 15.09 -40.38
CA CYS A 40 22.81 14.30 -39.73
C CYS A 40 21.88 13.63 -40.73
N GLN A 41 21.53 14.30 -41.82
CA GLN A 41 20.69 13.73 -42.90
C GLN A 41 21.42 12.60 -43.62
N HIS A 42 22.70 12.80 -43.98
CA HIS A 42 23.48 11.79 -44.68
C HIS A 42 23.71 10.52 -43.86
N PHE A 43 24.05 10.65 -42.58
CA PHE A 43 24.32 9.51 -41.68
C PHE A 43 23.10 9.07 -40.87
N ASN A 44 21.92 9.62 -41.15
CA ASN A 44 20.65 9.33 -40.43
C ASN A 44 20.74 9.48 -38.89
N PHE A 45 21.47 10.50 -38.41
CA PHE A 45 21.57 10.80 -36.99
C PHE A 45 20.29 11.52 -36.52
N SER A 46 19.29 10.74 -36.12
CA SER A 46 18.00 11.24 -35.62
C SER A 46 17.79 10.89 -34.16
N ASP A 47 17.02 11.74 -33.44
CA ASP A 47 16.52 11.41 -32.10
C ASP A 47 15.33 10.43 -32.21
N ALA A 48 14.84 9.93 -31.07
CA ALA A 48 13.69 9.01 -31.04
C ALA A 48 12.39 9.59 -31.67
N ARG A 49 12.38 10.89 -32.02
CA ARG A 49 11.29 11.60 -32.69
C ARG A 49 11.60 11.88 -34.16
N GLY A 50 12.60 11.26 -34.70
CA GLY A 50 13.01 11.49 -36.09
C GLY A 50 13.67 12.85 -36.37
N ARG A 51 14.01 13.66 -35.37
CA ARG A 51 14.62 14.97 -35.56
C ARG A 51 16.13 14.87 -35.60
N PRO A 52 16.83 15.63 -36.50
CA PRO A 52 18.28 15.59 -36.60
C PRO A 52 18.99 15.97 -35.30
N GLN A 53 19.99 15.20 -34.90
CA GLN A 53 20.79 15.41 -33.68
C GLN A 53 21.89 16.45 -33.87
N ILE A 54 21.54 17.65 -34.34
CA ILE A 54 22.45 18.73 -34.72
C ILE A 54 23.46 19.06 -33.60
N GLY A 55 23.02 19.14 -32.35
CA GLY A 55 23.88 19.49 -31.23
C GLY A 55 25.00 18.47 -30.93
N GLY A 56 24.70 17.18 -31.07
CA GLY A 56 25.66 16.08 -30.95
C GLY A 56 26.65 16.07 -32.12
N CYS A 57 26.15 16.27 -33.31
CA CYS A 57 26.91 16.32 -34.54
C CYS A 57 27.87 17.52 -34.54
N VAL A 58 27.42 18.75 -34.20
CA VAL A 58 28.32 19.94 -34.07
C VAL A 58 29.48 19.65 -33.12
N LYS A 59 29.25 18.98 -32.00
CA LYS A 59 30.36 18.67 -31.05
C LYS A 59 31.36 17.71 -31.64
N ALA A 60 30.90 16.66 -32.32
CA ALA A 60 31.76 15.68 -32.95
C ALA A 60 32.59 16.31 -34.08
N LEU A 61 31.96 17.12 -34.94
CA LEU A 61 32.66 17.83 -36.03
C LEU A 61 33.70 18.81 -35.50
N ARG A 62 33.44 19.56 -34.43
CA ARG A 62 34.42 20.47 -33.79
C ARG A 62 35.62 19.73 -33.23
N GLU A 63 35.44 18.52 -32.79
CA GLU A 63 36.56 17.72 -32.28
C GLU A 63 37.43 17.22 -33.42
N LEU A 64 36.85 16.82 -34.54
CA LEU A 64 37.57 16.46 -35.77
C LEU A 64 38.26 17.66 -36.41
N GLU A 65 37.64 18.87 -36.40
CA GLU A 65 38.29 20.13 -36.79
C GLU A 65 39.54 20.41 -35.93
N ARG A 66 39.45 20.21 -34.60
CA ARG A 66 40.56 20.41 -33.69
C ARG A 66 41.76 19.47 -33.95
N VAL A 67 41.48 18.29 -34.44
CA VAL A 67 42.47 17.29 -34.83
C VAL A 67 43.01 17.56 -36.26
N GLY A 68 42.43 18.53 -36.99
CA GLY A 68 42.94 18.98 -38.29
C GLY A 68 42.38 18.26 -39.50
N HIS A 69 41.29 17.51 -39.38
CA HIS A 69 40.72 16.77 -40.51
C HIS A 69 40.08 17.67 -41.59
N PHE A 70 39.49 18.81 -41.20
CA PHE A 70 38.82 19.82 -42.06
C PHE A 70 38.61 21.12 -41.29
N VAL A 71 38.21 22.18 -42.01
CA VAL A 71 37.87 23.50 -41.42
C VAL A 71 36.37 23.70 -41.55
N LEU A 72 35.68 23.94 -40.43
CA LEU A 72 34.25 24.24 -40.38
C LEU A 72 34.00 25.73 -40.65
N PRO A 73 32.81 26.09 -41.16
CA PRO A 73 32.41 27.48 -41.27
C PRO A 73 32.53 28.24 -39.95
N ALA A 74 32.71 29.54 -40.00
CA ALA A 74 32.81 30.38 -38.82
C ALA A 74 31.64 30.15 -37.88
N PRO A 75 31.82 30.09 -36.55
CA PRO A 75 30.73 29.96 -35.62
C PRO A 75 29.81 31.17 -35.76
N SER A 76 28.51 30.94 -35.84
CA SER A 76 27.54 32.05 -35.75
C SER A 76 27.81 32.83 -34.47
N LYS A 77 27.85 34.16 -34.54
CA LYS A 77 27.99 35.01 -33.35
C LYS A 77 27.06 34.50 -32.25
N ALA A 78 27.59 34.27 -31.05
CA ALA A 78 26.80 33.83 -29.93
C ALA A 78 25.61 34.78 -29.79
N LYS A 79 24.37 34.27 -29.92
CA LYS A 79 23.21 35.08 -29.66
C LYS A 79 23.29 35.49 -28.19
N THR A 80 23.59 36.75 -27.93
CA THR A 80 23.49 37.32 -26.59
C THR A 80 22.12 36.93 -26.07
N LEU A 81 22.06 36.28 -24.92
CA LEU A 81 20.78 35.96 -24.26
C LEU A 81 19.99 37.24 -24.17
N LYS A 82 18.87 37.31 -24.89
CA LYS A 82 18.00 38.50 -24.83
C LYS A 82 17.61 38.71 -23.39
N LYS A 83 17.88 39.89 -22.84
CA LYS A 83 17.42 40.24 -21.49
C LYS A 83 15.92 40.02 -21.41
N PRO A 84 15.39 39.48 -20.31
CA PRO A 84 13.95 39.28 -20.16
C PRO A 84 13.24 40.63 -20.26
N ARG A 85 12.12 40.68 -20.98
CA ARG A 85 11.29 41.88 -21.07
C ARG A 85 10.71 42.19 -19.69
N ARG A 86 10.87 43.40 -19.22
CA ARG A 86 10.45 43.88 -17.89
C ARG A 86 9.38 44.97 -17.98
N LEU A 87 8.74 45.21 -16.85
CA LEU A 87 7.99 46.43 -16.62
C LEU A 87 8.98 47.56 -16.28
N ASP A 88 8.56 48.79 -16.51
CA ASP A 88 9.34 49.98 -16.17
C ASP A 88 9.30 50.26 -14.65
N CYS A 89 8.30 49.73 -13.95
CA CYS A 89 8.13 49.84 -12.51
C CYS A 89 7.94 48.46 -11.85
N ALA A 90 8.04 48.41 -10.53
CA ALA A 90 7.74 47.19 -9.74
C ALA A 90 6.26 46.84 -9.84
N VAL A 91 5.96 45.52 -9.84
CA VAL A 91 4.58 45.07 -9.69
C VAL A 91 4.07 45.49 -8.30
N PRO A 92 2.92 46.19 -8.20
CA PRO A 92 2.37 46.58 -6.91
C PRO A 92 2.24 45.43 -5.94
N ASN A 93 2.48 45.66 -4.66
CA ASN A 93 2.23 44.66 -3.65
C ASN A 93 0.73 44.41 -3.50
N PRO A 94 0.33 43.14 -3.24
CA PRO A 94 -1.06 42.85 -2.94
C PRO A 94 -1.48 43.53 -1.64
N VAL A 95 -2.76 43.92 -1.58
CA VAL A 95 -3.31 44.71 -0.47
C VAL A 95 -4.34 43.85 0.29
N GLU A 96 -4.33 43.96 1.62
CA GLU A 96 -5.32 43.29 2.50
C GLU A 96 -5.46 41.77 2.26
N VAL A 97 -4.34 41.09 2.06
CA VAL A 97 -4.35 39.64 1.89
C VAL A 97 -4.76 38.97 3.19
N PRO A 98 -5.83 38.13 3.19
CA PRO A 98 -6.28 37.44 4.40
C PRO A 98 -5.21 36.49 4.98
N ALA A 99 -5.28 36.24 6.29
CA ALA A 99 -4.36 35.36 7.01
C ALA A 99 -4.55 33.89 6.68
N GLN A 100 -5.69 33.48 6.11
CA GLN A 100 -6.02 32.11 5.75
C GLN A 100 -6.34 32.00 4.26
N ALA A 101 -5.83 30.95 3.61
CA ALA A 101 -6.03 30.70 2.17
C ALA A 101 -7.51 30.56 1.76
N GLY A 102 -8.36 30.04 2.65
CA GLY A 102 -9.79 29.88 2.40
C GLY A 102 -10.56 31.20 2.30
N ASP A 103 -10.00 32.29 2.81
CA ASP A 103 -10.63 33.60 2.83
C ASP A 103 -10.15 34.51 1.66
N VAL A 104 -9.17 34.05 0.86
CA VAL A 104 -8.64 34.77 -0.28
C VAL A 104 -9.66 34.78 -1.42
N ARG A 105 -10.21 35.95 -1.73
CA ARG A 105 -11.22 36.12 -2.80
C ARG A 105 -10.56 36.17 -4.18
N GLY A 106 -11.26 35.66 -5.18
CA GLY A 106 -10.81 35.71 -6.58
C GLY A 106 -9.51 34.97 -6.86
N LEU A 107 -9.13 33.99 -5.99
CA LEU A 107 -7.90 33.18 -6.17
C LEU A 107 -7.97 32.33 -7.43
N ALA A 108 -7.11 32.64 -8.41
CA ALA A 108 -7.05 31.97 -9.70
C ALA A 108 -5.62 31.85 -10.24
N LEU A 109 -5.39 30.86 -11.10
CA LEU A 109 -4.15 30.73 -11.86
C LEU A 109 -4.35 31.27 -13.27
N VAL A 110 -3.57 32.27 -13.62
CA VAL A 110 -3.62 32.94 -14.93
C VAL A 110 -2.41 32.44 -15.75
N LYS A 111 -2.68 31.74 -16.87
CA LYS A 111 -1.64 31.30 -17.80
C LYS A 111 -1.00 32.55 -18.47
N VAL A 112 0.33 32.56 -18.51
CA VAL A 112 1.11 33.65 -19.09
C VAL A 112 1.24 33.42 -20.60
N ASP A 113 0.31 33.91 -21.37
CA ASP A 113 0.21 33.77 -22.83
C ASP A 113 0.37 35.09 -23.59
N SER A 114 0.34 36.24 -22.90
CA SER A 114 0.52 37.57 -23.47
C SER A 114 1.88 38.20 -23.11
N VAL A 115 2.25 39.25 -23.86
CA VAL A 115 3.49 40.00 -23.61
C VAL A 115 3.44 40.73 -22.28
N ASP A 116 2.28 41.23 -21.90
CA ASP A 116 2.14 42.03 -20.67
C ASP A 116 2.15 41.14 -19.44
N LEU A 117 1.45 40.00 -19.45
CA LEU A 117 1.55 39.00 -18.40
C LEU A 117 2.98 38.48 -18.25
N MET A 118 3.71 38.33 -19.38
CA MET A 118 5.11 37.95 -19.34
C MET A 118 6.00 38.99 -18.69
N ARG A 119 5.73 40.31 -18.91
CA ARG A 119 6.48 41.38 -18.26
C ARG A 119 6.23 41.39 -16.76
N ILE A 120 4.96 41.20 -16.33
CA ILE A 120 4.58 41.08 -14.91
C ILE A 120 5.30 39.92 -14.26
N TRP A 121 5.22 38.73 -14.89
CA TRP A 121 5.87 37.52 -14.39
C TRP A 121 7.39 37.69 -14.27
N ASN A 122 8.04 38.20 -15.30
CA ASN A 122 9.49 38.46 -15.31
C ASN A 122 9.90 39.43 -14.21
N GLU A 123 9.14 40.51 -14.02
CA GLU A 123 9.44 41.55 -13.02
C GLU A 123 9.39 40.95 -11.59
N MET A 124 8.34 40.21 -11.25
CA MET A 124 8.24 39.53 -9.94
C MET A 124 9.36 38.54 -9.72
N MET A 125 9.62 37.69 -10.71
CA MET A 125 10.68 36.66 -10.59
C MET A 125 12.08 37.25 -10.47
N LEU A 126 12.37 38.32 -11.17
CA LEU A 126 13.69 38.99 -11.11
C LEU A 126 13.92 39.68 -9.77
N ARG A 127 12.88 40.20 -9.13
CA ARG A 127 12.98 40.92 -7.85
C ARG A 127 12.94 39.98 -6.66
N GLU A 128 12.07 38.99 -6.69
CA GLU A 128 11.68 38.28 -5.47
C GLU A 128 12.08 36.78 -5.48
N HIS A 129 12.40 36.16 -6.66
CA HIS A 129 12.80 34.77 -6.70
C HIS A 129 14.33 34.61 -6.77
N PRO A 130 14.97 33.76 -5.91
CA PRO A 130 16.44 33.62 -5.85
C PRO A 130 17.12 33.26 -7.17
N GLN A 131 16.42 32.53 -8.06
CA GLN A 131 16.93 32.14 -9.37
C GLN A 131 16.49 33.06 -10.52
N GLY A 132 15.78 34.15 -10.23
CA GLY A 132 15.27 35.09 -11.22
C GLY A 132 14.33 34.48 -12.27
N ALA A 133 14.12 35.20 -13.38
CA ALA A 133 13.16 34.86 -14.42
C ALA A 133 13.60 33.74 -15.40
N GLY A 134 14.86 33.41 -15.49
CA GLY A 134 15.28 32.43 -16.49
C GLY A 134 16.79 32.23 -16.61
N PRO A 135 17.26 31.54 -17.64
CA PRO A 135 16.51 30.92 -18.74
C PRO A 135 15.84 29.58 -18.34
N LEU A 136 14.66 29.32 -18.86
CA LEU A 136 13.99 28.01 -18.78
C LEU A 136 14.32 27.18 -20.03
N VAL A 137 14.29 25.84 -19.92
CA VAL A 137 14.74 24.93 -20.99
C VAL A 137 13.59 24.09 -21.51
N GLY A 138 13.52 23.90 -22.82
CA GLY A 138 12.53 23.06 -23.49
C GLY A 138 11.12 23.65 -23.51
N CYS A 139 10.11 22.80 -23.48
CA CYS A 139 8.70 23.22 -23.39
C CYS A 139 8.42 23.90 -22.05
N GLN A 140 7.71 25.02 -22.07
CA GLN A 140 7.56 25.89 -20.91
C GLN A 140 6.12 26.34 -20.71
N LEU A 141 5.66 26.30 -19.47
CA LEU A 141 4.43 26.97 -19.04
C LEU A 141 4.74 27.89 -17.86
N ARG A 142 4.05 29.02 -17.82
CA ARG A 142 4.12 29.95 -16.69
C ARG A 142 2.72 30.31 -16.24
N TYR A 143 2.59 30.52 -14.95
CA TYR A 143 1.34 30.98 -14.34
C TYR A 143 1.62 32.14 -13.39
N LEU A 144 0.70 33.06 -13.33
CA LEU A 144 0.57 34.08 -12.30
C LEU A 144 -0.51 33.64 -11.34
N ILE A 145 -0.30 33.87 -10.05
CA ILE A 145 -1.30 33.64 -9.00
C ILE A 145 -2.04 34.95 -8.80
N ASN A 146 -3.29 35.03 -9.29
CA ASN A 146 -4.15 36.18 -9.20
C ASN A 146 -5.10 36.08 -8.02
N SER A 147 -5.52 37.25 -7.50
CA SER A 147 -6.60 37.38 -6.53
C SER A 147 -7.21 38.77 -6.61
N ASP A 148 -8.32 39.02 -5.91
CA ASP A 148 -8.90 40.38 -5.76
C ASP A 148 -7.95 41.32 -5.00
N HIS A 149 -6.97 40.76 -4.30
CA HIS A 149 -5.93 41.49 -3.57
C HIS A 149 -4.73 41.88 -4.44
N GLY A 150 -4.67 41.42 -5.67
CA GLY A 150 -3.55 41.58 -6.61
C GLY A 150 -2.76 40.31 -6.89
N TRP A 151 -1.57 40.45 -7.48
CA TRP A 151 -0.70 39.33 -7.85
C TRP A 151 0.04 38.79 -6.63
N LEU A 152 -0.25 37.53 -6.25
CA LEU A 152 0.30 36.88 -5.06
C LEU A 152 1.61 36.12 -5.33
N GLY A 153 1.91 35.81 -6.60
CA GLY A 153 3.09 35.05 -6.97
C GLY A 153 3.01 34.41 -8.34
N GLY A 154 3.74 33.31 -8.57
CA GLY A 154 3.69 32.59 -9.84
C GLY A 154 4.49 31.31 -9.88
N PHE A 155 4.24 30.55 -10.95
CA PHE A 155 4.90 29.28 -11.24
C PHE A 155 5.58 29.31 -12.61
N ALA A 156 6.60 28.45 -12.78
CA ALA A 156 7.07 28.09 -14.10
C ALA A 156 7.44 26.60 -14.16
N PHE A 157 7.00 25.99 -15.23
CA PHE A 157 7.34 24.62 -15.60
C PHE A 157 8.24 24.61 -16.83
N SER A 158 9.16 23.65 -16.89
CA SER A 158 10.09 23.50 -17.99
C SER A 158 10.43 22.01 -18.19
N ALA A 159 11.29 21.68 -19.16
CA ALA A 159 11.76 20.31 -19.31
C ALA A 159 12.46 19.82 -18.02
N ALA A 160 12.25 18.55 -17.70
CA ALA A 160 12.91 17.85 -16.61
C ALA A 160 14.43 17.88 -16.69
N ALA A 161 15.10 17.58 -15.59
CA ALA A 161 16.55 17.35 -15.58
C ALA A 161 16.89 16.15 -16.47
N LEU A 162 17.91 16.30 -17.33
CA LEU A 162 18.28 15.25 -18.29
C LEU A 162 18.77 13.98 -17.59
N ASN A 163 19.59 14.13 -16.57
CA ASN A 163 20.16 13.02 -15.78
C ASN A 163 19.97 13.36 -14.30
N LEU A 164 19.22 12.54 -13.61
CA LEU A 164 18.93 12.68 -12.18
C LEU A 164 18.88 11.28 -11.56
N ARG A 165 19.99 10.87 -10.95
CA ARG A 165 20.21 9.50 -10.49
C ARG A 165 19.06 8.99 -9.60
N ASP A 166 18.73 9.73 -8.56
CA ASP A 166 17.73 9.29 -7.57
C ASP A 166 16.33 9.20 -8.17
N ARG A 167 15.96 10.13 -9.09
CA ARG A 167 14.71 10.02 -9.86
C ARG A 167 14.74 8.80 -10.77
N ASP A 168 15.82 8.63 -11.54
CA ASP A 168 15.91 7.56 -12.53
C ASP A 168 15.89 6.18 -11.84
N GLN A 169 16.50 6.07 -10.67
CA GLN A 169 16.46 4.88 -9.82
C GLN A 169 15.08 4.65 -9.24
N TRP A 170 14.43 5.69 -8.69
CA TRP A 170 13.07 5.61 -8.14
C TRP A 170 12.03 5.23 -9.20
N MET A 171 12.18 5.75 -10.42
CA MET A 171 11.30 5.41 -11.53
C MET A 171 11.48 3.97 -12.00
N GLY A 172 12.69 3.43 -11.90
CA GLY A 172 13.00 2.06 -12.32
C GLY A 172 13.05 1.86 -13.84
N TRP A 173 13.13 2.93 -14.62
CA TRP A 173 13.22 2.85 -16.09
C TRP A 173 14.62 2.54 -16.59
N ASP A 174 14.69 1.83 -17.69
CA ASP A 174 15.94 1.60 -18.41
C ASP A 174 16.33 2.78 -19.32
N THR A 175 17.43 2.64 -20.05
CA THR A 175 17.94 3.72 -20.93
C THR A 175 16.99 4.01 -22.09
N GLU A 176 16.26 3.04 -22.61
CA GLU A 176 15.33 3.21 -23.73
C GLU A 176 14.03 3.86 -23.25
N GLN A 177 13.47 3.39 -22.15
CA GLN A 177 12.31 3.98 -21.49
C GLN A 177 12.59 5.43 -21.07
N HIS A 178 13.77 5.69 -20.48
CA HIS A 178 14.20 7.05 -20.16
C HIS A 178 14.21 7.96 -21.38
N ARG A 179 14.77 7.52 -22.51
CA ARG A 179 14.77 8.29 -23.78
C ARG A 179 13.38 8.51 -24.33
N ALA A 180 12.55 7.48 -24.31
CA ALA A 180 11.20 7.52 -24.83
C ALA A 180 10.30 8.44 -24.00
N HIS A 181 10.45 8.47 -22.67
CA HIS A 181 9.45 9.04 -21.76
C HIS A 181 9.93 10.24 -20.93
N LEU A 182 11.21 10.62 -20.94
CA LEU A 182 11.69 11.79 -20.17
C LEU A 182 10.88 13.08 -20.46
N HIS A 183 10.36 13.24 -21.68
CA HIS A 183 9.52 14.38 -22.05
C HIS A 183 8.17 14.40 -21.34
N ARG A 184 7.73 13.27 -20.75
CA ARG A 184 6.52 13.15 -19.94
C ARG A 184 6.73 13.59 -18.49
N VAL A 185 7.98 13.95 -18.12
CA VAL A 185 8.31 14.53 -16.82
C VAL A 185 8.53 16.03 -16.97
N LEU A 186 7.83 16.83 -16.20
CA LEU A 186 8.02 18.28 -16.13
C LEU A 186 8.87 18.67 -14.93
N GLY A 187 9.76 19.62 -15.10
CA GLY A 187 10.42 20.27 -13.97
C GLY A 187 9.66 21.53 -13.55
N MET A 188 9.17 21.59 -12.31
CA MET A 188 8.70 22.84 -11.72
C MET A 188 9.92 23.70 -11.38
N SER A 189 10.26 24.62 -12.29
CA SER A 189 11.50 25.39 -12.25
C SER A 189 11.41 26.63 -11.38
N ARG A 190 10.22 27.16 -11.17
CA ARG A 190 9.95 28.32 -10.32
C ARG A 190 8.65 28.12 -9.56
N PHE A 191 8.69 28.46 -8.31
CA PHE A 191 7.52 28.65 -7.45
C PHE A 191 7.80 29.84 -6.54
N LEU A 192 7.02 30.88 -6.65
CA LEU A 192 7.13 32.11 -5.89
C LEU A 192 5.78 32.43 -5.24
N LEU A 193 5.78 32.58 -3.94
CA LEU A 193 4.84 33.47 -3.25
C LEU A 193 5.62 34.71 -2.86
N ARG A 194 5.04 35.90 -3.13
CA ARG A 194 5.71 37.14 -2.89
C ARG A 194 6.00 37.36 -1.41
N THR A 195 7.10 37.99 -1.11
CA THR A 195 7.55 38.25 0.27
C THR A 195 6.58 39.08 1.12
N SER A 196 5.74 39.86 0.46
CA SER A 196 4.65 40.65 1.09
C SER A 196 3.41 39.81 1.43
N VAL A 197 3.34 38.53 1.05
CA VAL A 197 2.17 37.64 1.24
C VAL A 197 2.36 36.76 2.45
N HIS A 198 1.65 37.03 3.53
CA HIS A 198 1.63 36.23 4.75
C HIS A 198 0.26 35.56 4.93
N CYS A 199 0.03 34.41 4.27
CA CYS A 199 -1.25 33.73 4.26
C CYS A 199 -1.04 32.23 4.52
N HIS A 200 -1.60 31.72 5.60
CA HIS A 200 -1.47 30.31 5.98
C HIS A 200 -2.12 29.39 4.96
N ASN A 201 -1.44 28.29 4.64
CA ASN A 201 -1.86 27.27 3.68
C ASN A 201 -1.98 27.74 2.21
N LEU A 202 -1.68 29.00 1.88
CA LEU A 202 -1.77 29.52 0.50
C LEU A 202 -0.82 28.74 -0.42
N ALA A 203 0.41 28.47 0.01
CA ALA A 203 1.39 27.72 -0.79
C ALA A 203 0.87 26.33 -1.21
N SER A 204 0.30 25.56 -0.30
CA SER A 204 -0.27 24.24 -0.60
C SER A 204 -1.56 24.36 -1.42
N CYS A 205 -2.38 25.38 -1.18
CA CYS A 205 -3.60 25.62 -1.95
C CYS A 205 -3.29 25.85 -3.43
N VAL A 206 -2.42 26.84 -3.74
CA VAL A 206 -2.08 27.18 -5.13
C VAL A 206 -1.25 26.09 -5.81
N LEU A 207 -0.43 25.35 -5.05
CA LEU A 207 0.30 24.20 -5.57
C LEU A 207 -0.67 23.09 -5.99
N GLY A 208 -1.68 22.80 -5.18
CA GLY A 208 -2.76 21.86 -5.55
C GLY A 208 -3.56 22.33 -6.77
N MET A 209 -3.82 23.63 -6.90
CA MET A 209 -4.51 24.20 -8.07
C MET A 209 -3.69 23.99 -9.35
N VAL A 210 -2.39 24.34 -9.33
CA VAL A 210 -1.54 24.27 -10.53
C VAL A 210 -1.30 22.84 -10.99
N LEU A 211 -1.25 21.86 -10.08
CA LEU A 211 -1.11 20.45 -10.42
C LEU A 211 -2.33 19.90 -11.18
N ARG A 212 -3.51 20.39 -10.87
CA ARG A 212 -4.73 20.02 -11.63
C ARG A 212 -4.77 20.69 -13.01
N GLN A 213 -4.23 21.88 -13.15
CA GLN A 213 -4.32 22.69 -14.37
C GLN A 213 -3.18 22.42 -15.37
N VAL A 214 -1.96 22.17 -14.88
CA VAL A 214 -0.75 22.09 -15.74
C VAL A 214 -0.81 20.95 -16.76
N GLY A 215 -1.43 19.82 -16.43
CA GLY A 215 -1.56 18.68 -17.36
C GLY A 215 -2.37 19.01 -18.61
N PRO A 216 -3.64 19.42 -18.47
CA PRO A 216 -4.48 19.87 -19.60
C PRO A 216 -3.88 21.03 -20.39
N ASP A 217 -3.37 22.06 -19.72
CA ASP A 217 -2.78 23.23 -20.39
C ASP A 217 -1.53 22.87 -21.21
N PHE A 218 -0.73 21.94 -20.69
CA PHE A 218 0.45 21.48 -21.39
C PHE A 218 0.09 20.65 -22.63
N GLU A 219 -0.93 19.79 -22.50
CA GLU A 219 -1.47 19.00 -23.61
C GLU A 219 -2.04 19.90 -24.70
N ALA A 220 -2.83 20.89 -24.35
CA ALA A 220 -3.38 21.88 -25.28
C ALA A 220 -2.31 22.66 -26.03
N GLN A 221 -1.16 22.95 -25.39
CA GLN A 221 -0.11 23.75 -26.00
C GLN A 221 0.92 22.94 -26.78
N TYR A 222 1.20 21.68 -26.37
CA TYR A 222 2.30 20.89 -26.92
C TYR A 222 1.88 19.55 -27.52
N GLY A 223 0.57 19.21 -27.48
CA GLY A 223 0.01 17.99 -28.09
C GLY A 223 0.29 16.71 -27.29
N TYR A 224 0.81 16.80 -26.07
CA TYR A 224 1.00 15.65 -25.22
C TYR A 224 0.88 16.00 -23.74
N ARG A 225 0.29 15.12 -22.94
CA ARG A 225 0.10 15.29 -21.50
C ARG A 225 1.34 14.81 -20.75
N PRO A 226 1.89 15.60 -19.82
CA PRO A 226 2.92 15.12 -18.88
C PRO A 226 2.30 14.13 -17.87
N TRP A 227 3.12 13.22 -17.37
CA TRP A 227 2.68 12.22 -16.39
C TRP A 227 3.20 12.52 -14.99
N LEU A 228 4.36 13.14 -14.90
CA LEU A 228 5.02 13.45 -13.65
C LEU A 228 5.51 14.90 -13.61
N VAL A 229 5.60 15.45 -12.41
CA VAL A 229 6.28 16.73 -12.14
C VAL A 229 7.38 16.50 -11.12
N GLU A 230 8.59 16.99 -11.38
CA GLU A 230 9.70 17.03 -10.42
C GLU A 230 9.96 18.45 -9.93
N SER A 231 10.38 18.60 -8.68
CA SER A 231 10.79 19.87 -8.08
C SER A 231 11.99 19.70 -7.17
N PHE A 232 12.77 20.77 -7.00
CA PHE A 232 14.01 20.76 -6.20
C PHE A 232 13.91 21.79 -5.10
N VAL A 233 13.80 21.35 -3.86
CA VAL A 233 13.65 22.20 -2.67
C VAL A 233 14.98 22.27 -1.92
N ASP A 234 15.44 23.49 -1.69
CA ASP A 234 16.60 23.77 -0.86
C ASP A 234 16.19 23.68 0.62
N THR A 235 16.42 22.52 1.24
CA THR A 235 15.95 22.25 2.60
C THR A 235 16.78 22.97 3.69
N GLU A 236 17.88 23.60 3.35
CA GLU A 236 18.58 24.51 4.26
C GLU A 236 17.80 25.80 4.51
N HIS A 237 16.96 26.23 3.52
CA HIS A 237 16.19 27.47 3.58
C HIS A 237 14.67 27.25 3.64
N PHE A 238 14.16 26.11 3.17
CA PHE A 238 12.73 25.82 3.06
C PHE A 238 12.39 24.42 3.57
N LEU A 239 11.47 24.33 4.50
CA LEU A 239 11.03 23.05 5.09
C LEU A 239 10.29 22.13 4.13
N GLY A 240 9.86 22.62 2.96
CA GLY A 240 9.14 21.81 1.96
C GLY A 240 7.73 21.38 2.38
N THR A 241 7.15 22.00 3.40
CA THR A 241 5.85 21.61 3.98
C THR A 241 4.69 21.66 2.98
N CYS A 242 4.69 22.62 2.05
CA CYS A 242 3.65 22.72 1.01
C CYS A 242 3.71 21.53 0.02
N TYR A 243 4.88 20.97 -0.26
CA TYR A 243 5.03 19.78 -1.10
C TYR A 243 4.46 18.54 -0.40
N LYS A 244 4.82 18.32 0.87
CA LYS A 244 4.27 17.23 1.68
C LYS A 244 2.74 17.35 1.80
N ALA A 245 2.24 18.59 2.02
CA ALA A 245 0.81 18.87 2.13
C ALA A 245 0.02 18.65 0.83
N THR A 246 0.68 18.57 -0.31
CA THR A 246 0.08 18.30 -1.63
C THR A 246 0.51 16.97 -2.22
N ASN A 247 0.89 16.01 -1.37
CA ASN A 247 1.18 14.62 -1.72
C ASN A 247 2.34 14.41 -2.71
N TRP A 248 3.34 15.30 -2.68
CA TRP A 248 4.58 15.06 -3.39
C TRP A 248 5.41 14.02 -2.64
N ILE A 249 6.06 13.16 -3.39
CA ILE A 249 6.92 12.09 -2.87
C ILE A 249 8.35 12.61 -2.81
N ASP A 250 8.99 12.53 -1.64
CA ASP A 250 10.43 12.73 -1.48
C ASP A 250 11.15 11.48 -2.01
N ILE A 251 11.97 11.64 -3.04
CA ILE A 251 12.65 10.53 -3.72
C ILE A 251 14.17 10.56 -3.53
N GLY A 252 14.67 11.45 -2.69
CA GLY A 252 16.08 11.58 -2.41
C GLY A 252 16.65 12.99 -2.59
N LYS A 253 17.96 13.09 -2.76
CA LYS A 253 18.69 14.38 -2.75
C LYS A 253 19.56 14.56 -3.99
N THR A 254 19.70 15.82 -4.43
CA THR A 254 20.66 16.17 -5.49
C THR A 254 22.10 16.06 -4.97
N GLN A 255 23.05 15.85 -5.87
CA GLN A 255 24.47 15.76 -5.53
C GLN A 255 25.18 17.11 -5.35
N GLY A 256 24.44 18.20 -5.21
CA GLY A 256 25.05 19.55 -5.08
C GLY A 256 25.83 20.04 -6.30
N ARG A 257 25.56 19.48 -7.48
CA ARG A 257 26.23 19.84 -8.74
C ARG A 257 25.43 20.84 -9.56
N GLY A 258 26.12 21.81 -10.16
CA GLY A 258 25.49 22.72 -11.11
C GLY A 258 25.11 22.03 -12.42
N ARG A 259 24.00 22.46 -13.06
CA ARG A 259 23.49 21.86 -14.32
C ARG A 259 24.51 21.81 -15.47
N GLN A 260 25.56 22.66 -15.45
CA GLN A 260 26.61 22.73 -16.46
C GLN A 260 28.03 22.51 -15.88
N ASP A 261 28.14 22.21 -14.60
CA ASP A 261 29.41 22.03 -13.91
C ASP A 261 29.90 20.59 -14.12
N ARG A 262 30.67 20.41 -15.21
CA ARG A 262 31.27 19.12 -15.57
C ARG A 262 32.50 18.78 -14.73
N GLU A 263 33.12 19.78 -14.11
CA GLU A 263 34.39 19.65 -13.41
C GLU A 263 34.25 19.75 -11.88
N ASN A 264 33.04 19.80 -11.37
CA ASN A 264 32.73 19.94 -9.91
C ASN A 264 33.39 21.16 -9.23
N LYS A 265 33.61 22.24 -9.98
CA LYS A 265 34.31 23.43 -9.49
C LYS A 265 33.46 24.36 -8.62
N LYS A 266 32.13 24.23 -8.65
CA LYS A 266 31.20 25.06 -7.87
C LYS A 266 30.20 24.18 -7.12
N ALA A 267 30.46 23.93 -5.86
CA ALA A 267 29.50 23.30 -4.97
C ALA A 267 28.20 24.15 -4.91
N LYS A 268 27.05 23.52 -5.10
CA LYS A 268 25.72 24.10 -4.87
C LYS A 268 25.08 23.41 -3.69
N SER A 269 24.09 24.06 -3.06
CA SER A 269 23.28 23.45 -2.01
C SER A 269 22.69 22.12 -2.47
N VAL A 270 22.71 21.14 -1.59
CA VAL A 270 22.00 19.84 -1.78
C VAL A 270 20.51 20.12 -1.64
N LYS A 271 19.72 19.66 -2.61
CA LYS A 271 18.28 19.89 -2.64
C LYS A 271 17.52 18.59 -2.53
N THR A 272 16.45 18.57 -1.78
CA THR A 272 15.50 17.45 -1.79
C THR A 272 14.76 17.43 -3.12
N ILE A 273 14.63 16.24 -3.69
CA ILE A 273 13.92 15.99 -4.94
C ILE A 273 12.52 15.52 -4.60
N TYR A 274 11.54 16.32 -5.01
CA TYR A 274 10.13 15.97 -4.89
C TYR A 274 9.55 15.60 -6.25
N VAL A 275 8.73 14.55 -6.30
CA VAL A 275 8.00 14.14 -7.50
C VAL A 275 6.50 14.03 -7.20
N TYR A 276 5.68 14.48 -8.15
CA TYR A 276 4.22 14.34 -8.11
C TYR A 276 3.73 13.64 -9.37
N ALA A 277 2.85 12.64 -9.20
CA ALA A 277 2.20 11.94 -10.31
C ALA A 277 0.92 12.68 -10.73
N ILE A 278 0.93 13.28 -11.93
CA ILE A 278 -0.29 13.82 -12.56
C ILE A 278 -1.13 12.67 -13.13
N GLU A 279 -0.46 11.63 -13.64
CA GLU A 279 -1.08 10.42 -14.18
C GLU A 279 -0.85 9.26 -13.19
N PRO A 280 -1.90 8.76 -12.51
CA PRO A 280 -1.73 7.67 -11.53
C PRO A 280 -1.11 6.40 -12.12
N GLN A 281 -1.44 6.08 -13.38
CA GLN A 281 -0.96 4.88 -14.08
C GLN A 281 0.33 5.12 -14.89
N TRP A 282 1.16 6.07 -14.49
CA TRP A 282 2.34 6.47 -15.25
C TRP A 282 3.36 5.33 -15.47
N ARG A 283 3.51 4.40 -14.48
CA ARG A 283 4.41 3.25 -14.63
C ARG A 283 3.95 2.31 -15.74
N ALA A 284 2.69 1.93 -15.74
CA ALA A 284 2.11 1.09 -16.78
C ALA A 284 2.22 1.75 -18.17
N ARG A 285 1.98 3.08 -18.25
CA ARG A 285 2.12 3.84 -19.50
C ARG A 285 3.57 3.96 -20.00
N MET A 286 4.54 3.96 -19.10
CA MET A 286 5.97 3.96 -19.43
C MET A 286 6.49 2.56 -19.77
N GLY A 287 5.72 1.50 -19.55
CA GLY A 287 6.19 0.11 -19.62
C GLY A 287 7.25 -0.20 -18.57
N VAL A 288 7.27 0.58 -17.49
CA VAL A 288 8.16 0.33 -16.35
C VAL A 288 7.48 -0.71 -15.49
N ALA A 289 8.21 -1.77 -15.16
CA ALA A 289 7.73 -2.74 -14.19
C ALA A 289 7.38 -2.01 -12.89
N GLU A 290 6.25 -2.38 -12.27
CA GLU A 290 6.03 -2.02 -10.88
C GLU A 290 7.31 -2.38 -10.11
N PRO A 291 7.72 -1.57 -9.10
CA PRO A 291 8.93 -1.87 -8.32
C PRO A 291 8.93 -3.35 -7.99
N VAL A 292 10.01 -4.01 -8.35
CA VAL A 292 10.23 -5.47 -8.23
C VAL A 292 9.57 -5.96 -6.98
N GLY A 293 8.72 -6.94 -7.14
CA GLY A 293 7.75 -7.42 -6.17
C GLY A 293 8.25 -7.40 -4.74
N LEU A 294 7.34 -7.15 -3.84
CA LEU A 294 7.59 -7.08 -2.40
C LEU A 294 8.76 -7.99 -2.03
N VAL A 295 9.81 -7.41 -1.45
CA VAL A 295 10.98 -8.19 -1.00
C VAL A 295 10.53 -9.04 0.19
N PRO A 296 10.90 -10.33 0.26
CA PRO A 296 10.61 -11.16 1.42
C PRO A 296 11.06 -10.47 2.71
N LEU A 297 10.20 -10.50 3.73
CA LEU A 297 10.48 -9.91 5.03
C LEU A 297 10.61 -11.03 6.05
N GLU A 298 11.73 -11.10 6.75
CA GLU A 298 11.85 -12.02 7.89
C GLU A 298 10.89 -11.58 9.01
N ILE A 299 10.33 -12.54 9.76
CA ILE A 299 9.32 -12.27 10.78
C ILE A 299 9.82 -11.29 11.86
N GLY A 300 11.13 -11.32 12.16
CA GLY A 300 11.77 -10.41 13.11
C GLY A 300 12.08 -9.01 12.56
N GLN A 301 12.05 -8.82 11.23
CA GLN A 301 12.34 -7.51 10.64
C GLN A 301 11.16 -6.56 10.80
N GLY A 302 11.42 -5.37 11.33
CA GLY A 302 10.44 -4.31 11.42
C GLY A 302 9.47 -4.43 12.59
N LEU A 303 9.86 -5.13 13.63
CA LEU A 303 9.17 -5.12 14.92
C LEU A 303 9.74 -4.06 15.88
N ASP A 304 10.65 -3.20 15.40
CA ASP A 304 11.29 -2.14 16.17
C ASP A 304 10.25 -1.34 16.94
N ALA A 305 10.40 -1.27 18.25
CA ALA A 305 9.46 -0.66 19.18
C ALA A 305 9.04 0.76 18.78
N ASP A 306 9.98 1.54 18.25
CA ASP A 306 9.76 2.94 17.90
C ASP A 306 9.23 3.15 16.48
N GLN A 307 9.37 2.18 15.57
CA GLN A 307 9.06 2.34 14.15
C GLN A 307 7.94 1.45 13.63
N TRP A 308 7.47 0.48 14.42
CA TRP A 308 6.47 -0.49 13.97
C TRP A 308 5.24 0.15 13.33
N ALA A 309 4.74 1.26 13.92
CA ALA A 309 3.55 1.93 13.39
C ALA A 309 3.84 2.64 12.07
N ALA A 310 5.04 3.21 11.90
CA ALA A 310 5.47 3.79 10.63
C ALA A 310 5.61 2.71 9.55
N GLN A 311 6.09 1.55 9.92
CA GLN A 311 6.25 0.42 9.01
C GLN A 311 4.91 -0.20 8.60
N GLU A 312 3.98 -0.39 9.54
CA GLU A 312 2.69 -1.03 9.27
C GLU A 312 1.63 -0.09 8.69
N PHE A 313 1.77 1.24 8.83
CA PHE A 313 0.78 2.21 8.39
C PHE A 313 1.33 3.35 7.52
N GLY A 314 2.67 3.55 7.48
CA GLY A 314 3.27 4.73 6.84
C GLY A 314 3.03 4.85 5.34
N GLY A 315 2.82 3.73 4.64
CA GLY A 315 2.49 3.68 3.22
C GLY A 315 1.01 3.92 2.88
N ALA A 316 0.14 4.21 3.87
CA ALA A 316 -1.29 4.35 3.64
C ALA A 316 -1.62 5.53 2.70
N ASN A 317 -2.29 5.22 1.58
CA ASN A 317 -2.79 6.25 0.66
C ASN A 317 -4.18 6.73 1.12
N LEU A 318 -4.18 7.80 1.91
CA LEU A 318 -5.40 8.38 2.50
C LEU A 318 -5.83 9.69 1.81
N GLY A 319 -5.27 9.98 0.62
CA GLY A 319 -5.54 11.20 -0.14
C GLY A 319 -4.74 12.43 0.33
N ASP A 320 -4.10 12.38 1.49
CA ASP A 320 -3.22 13.44 2.05
C ASP A 320 -2.16 12.79 2.94
N SER A 321 -0.88 13.07 2.68
CA SER A 321 0.25 12.49 3.43
C SER A 321 0.22 12.81 4.93
N ARG A 322 -0.31 13.98 5.31
CA ARG A 322 -0.50 14.35 6.73
C ARG A 322 -1.48 13.43 7.45
N LEU A 323 -2.42 12.81 6.73
CA LEU A 323 -3.32 11.81 7.32
C LEU A 323 -2.57 10.52 7.63
N ALA A 324 -1.63 10.10 6.76
CA ALA A 324 -0.77 8.95 7.02
C ALA A 324 0.16 9.20 8.24
N GLU A 325 0.76 10.38 8.35
CA GLU A 325 1.56 10.76 9.53
C GLU A 325 0.72 10.73 10.82
N ARG A 326 -0.52 11.23 10.78
CA ARG A 326 -1.45 11.17 11.92
C ARG A 326 -1.88 9.76 12.24
N LEU A 327 -2.10 8.93 11.23
CA LEU A 327 -2.43 7.52 11.41
C LEU A 327 -1.30 6.80 12.15
N VAL A 328 -0.06 6.94 11.68
CA VAL A 328 1.15 6.38 12.32
C VAL A 328 1.26 6.84 13.77
N SER A 329 1.21 8.16 14.01
CA SER A 329 1.32 8.73 15.35
C SER A 329 0.20 8.26 16.29
N SER A 330 -1.04 8.10 15.77
CA SER A 330 -2.17 7.60 16.55
C SER A 330 -2.04 6.11 16.85
N ALA A 331 -1.61 5.32 15.86
CA ALA A 331 -1.36 3.88 16.01
C ALA A 331 -0.26 3.61 17.05
N GLN A 332 0.83 4.38 17.02
CA GLN A 332 1.90 4.31 18.00
C GLN A 332 1.37 4.54 19.42
N ALA A 333 0.59 5.60 19.63
CA ALA A 333 0.02 5.92 20.95
C ALA A 333 -0.97 4.85 21.44
N LEU A 334 -1.87 4.38 20.57
CA LEU A 334 -2.83 3.32 20.91
C LEU A 334 -2.13 1.97 21.15
N GLY A 335 -1.07 1.68 20.40
CA GLY A 335 -0.27 0.47 20.59
C GLY A 335 0.55 0.47 21.88
N ALA A 336 0.98 1.64 22.36
CA ALA A 336 1.64 1.80 23.66
C ALA A 336 0.66 1.64 24.84
N MET A 337 -0.62 1.95 24.63
CA MET A 337 -1.67 1.82 25.67
C MET A 337 -2.93 1.10 25.11
N PRO A 338 -2.84 -0.21 24.80
CA PRO A 338 -3.95 -0.97 24.24
C PRO A 338 -5.21 -0.89 25.12
N GLY A 339 -6.37 -0.78 24.50
CA GLY A 339 -7.66 -0.70 25.19
C GLY A 339 -8.00 0.68 25.79
N ARG A 340 -7.11 1.66 25.70
CA ARG A 340 -7.41 3.05 26.02
C ARG A 340 -7.98 3.79 24.81
N THR A 341 -8.77 4.84 25.07
CA THR A 341 -9.12 5.82 24.03
C THR A 341 -7.89 6.62 23.64
N LEU A 342 -7.87 7.23 22.44
CA LEU A 342 -6.72 8.05 22.06
C LEU A 342 -6.50 9.23 23.01
N SER A 343 -7.56 9.83 23.55
CA SER A 343 -7.44 10.89 24.58
C SER A 343 -6.75 10.38 25.86
N GLY A 344 -7.03 9.14 26.26
CA GLY A 344 -6.37 8.49 27.38
C GLY A 344 -4.91 8.10 27.08
N ALA A 345 -4.59 7.73 25.85
CA ALA A 345 -3.23 7.38 25.41
C ALA A 345 -2.33 8.62 25.18
N ARG A 346 -2.92 9.76 24.87
CA ARG A 346 -2.25 11.03 24.55
C ARG A 346 -2.38 12.08 25.65
N GLN A 347 -2.31 11.73 26.89
CA GLN A 347 -2.51 12.58 28.06
C GLN A 347 -2.06 14.04 27.86
N GLY A 348 -3.03 14.96 27.67
CA GLY A 348 -2.75 16.41 27.52
C GLY A 348 -2.42 16.90 26.11
N ASP A 349 -2.16 16.03 25.14
CA ASP A 349 -1.89 16.42 23.73
C ASP A 349 -3.21 16.59 22.94
N TRP A 350 -3.96 17.63 23.27
CA TRP A 350 -5.22 17.96 22.62
C TRP A 350 -5.13 18.20 21.11
N PRO A 351 -4.08 18.84 20.56
CA PRO A 351 -3.91 18.95 19.11
C PRO A 351 -3.88 17.61 18.40
N ALA A 352 -3.12 16.63 18.90
CA ALA A 352 -3.06 15.28 18.33
C ALA A 352 -4.42 14.55 18.45
N VAL A 353 -5.08 14.65 19.61
CA VAL A 353 -6.43 14.08 19.82
C VAL A 353 -7.44 14.67 18.84
N LYS A 354 -7.50 16.00 18.69
CA LYS A 354 -8.37 16.67 17.71
C LYS A 354 -8.01 16.26 16.27
N GLY A 355 -6.72 16.14 15.97
CA GLY A 355 -6.22 15.69 14.67
C GLY A 355 -6.72 14.30 14.30
N TYR A 356 -6.68 13.36 15.24
CA TYR A 356 -7.20 12.00 15.07
C TYR A 356 -8.72 11.99 14.83
N TYR A 357 -9.50 12.67 15.67
CA TYR A 357 -10.94 12.69 15.48
C TYR A 357 -11.34 13.34 14.14
N ARG A 358 -10.65 14.40 13.72
CA ARG A 358 -10.85 14.97 12.37
C ARG A 358 -10.45 14.01 11.25
N MET A 359 -9.46 13.14 11.48
CA MET A 359 -9.07 12.12 10.53
C MET A 359 -10.16 11.06 10.39
N ILE A 360 -10.57 10.41 11.48
CA ILE A 360 -11.60 9.35 11.42
C ILE A 360 -12.98 9.88 11.04
N ASP A 361 -13.22 11.19 11.16
CA ASP A 361 -14.47 11.88 10.87
C ASP A 361 -14.56 12.37 9.40
N LYS A 362 -13.64 11.97 8.53
CA LYS A 362 -13.73 12.28 7.11
C LYS A 362 -15.02 11.70 6.50
N PRO A 363 -15.59 12.36 5.47
CA PRO A 363 -16.75 11.85 4.74
C PRO A 363 -16.55 10.40 4.27
N ASP A 364 -17.64 9.68 4.03
CA ASP A 364 -17.59 8.26 3.68
C ASP A 364 -17.11 8.02 2.24
N ASP A 365 -17.19 9.02 1.38
CA ASP A 365 -16.64 9.07 0.02
C ASP A 365 -15.14 9.48 -0.04
N ALA A 366 -14.53 9.80 1.12
CA ALA A 366 -13.10 10.12 1.17
C ALA A 366 -12.24 8.87 0.96
N ALA A 367 -10.99 9.09 0.49
CA ALA A 367 -10.00 8.02 0.33
C ALA A 367 -9.64 7.28 1.63
N LEU A 368 -10.00 7.83 2.79
CA LEU A 368 -9.74 7.26 4.10
C LEU A 368 -10.80 6.20 4.45
N THR A 369 -10.59 4.98 4.02
CA THR A 369 -11.41 3.80 4.33
C THR A 369 -10.67 2.85 5.27
N ALA A 370 -11.38 1.89 5.88
CA ALA A 370 -10.76 0.82 6.65
C ALA A 370 -9.75 0.02 5.81
N GLN A 371 -10.06 -0.23 4.54
CA GLN A 371 -9.19 -0.93 3.61
C GLN A 371 -7.93 -0.11 3.30
N ALA A 372 -8.05 1.20 3.09
CA ALA A 372 -6.90 2.08 2.85
C ALA A 372 -5.96 2.16 4.08
N ILE A 373 -6.53 2.12 5.29
CA ILE A 373 -5.75 2.05 6.54
C ILE A 373 -4.99 0.73 6.64
N LEU A 374 -5.59 -0.39 6.23
CA LEU A 374 -5.00 -1.73 6.31
C LEU A 374 -4.06 -2.06 5.15
N ALA A 375 -4.09 -1.31 4.05
CA ALA A 375 -3.33 -1.63 2.84
C ALA A 375 -1.82 -1.83 3.08
N PRO A 376 -1.09 -0.95 3.81
CA PRO A 376 0.34 -1.17 4.06
C PRO A 376 0.61 -2.42 4.90
N HIS A 377 -0.23 -2.70 5.91
CA HIS A 377 -0.12 -3.90 6.70
C HIS A 377 -0.35 -5.16 5.86
N ARG A 378 -1.32 -5.14 4.94
CA ARG A 378 -1.56 -6.23 3.97
C ARG A 378 -0.32 -6.47 3.10
N GLU A 379 0.30 -5.42 2.56
CA GLU A 379 1.54 -5.54 1.77
C GLU A 379 2.67 -6.18 2.57
N ARG A 380 2.89 -5.73 3.80
CA ARG A 380 3.89 -6.33 4.71
C ARG A 380 3.55 -7.77 5.09
N THR A 381 2.26 -8.10 5.24
CA THR A 381 1.82 -9.49 5.44
C THR A 381 2.23 -10.37 4.26
N VAL A 382 2.00 -9.91 3.03
CA VAL A 382 2.43 -10.62 1.81
C VAL A 382 3.96 -10.78 1.78
N GLN A 383 4.73 -9.76 2.17
CA GLN A 383 6.20 -9.87 2.27
C GLN A 383 6.65 -10.94 3.28
N ARG A 384 5.96 -11.06 4.44
CA ARG A 384 6.24 -12.11 5.43
C ARG A 384 5.85 -13.49 4.93
N MET A 385 4.80 -13.60 4.10
CA MET A 385 4.40 -14.85 3.46
C MET A 385 5.44 -15.34 2.45
N MET A 386 6.09 -14.45 1.70
CA MET A 386 7.11 -14.79 0.70
C MET A 386 8.29 -15.57 1.28
N GLY A 387 8.59 -15.43 2.56
CA GLY A 387 9.64 -16.16 3.25
C GLY A 387 9.24 -17.59 3.67
N GLN A 388 7.99 -18.02 3.43
CA GLN A 388 7.42 -19.29 3.89
C GLN A 388 7.17 -20.24 2.71
N SER A 389 7.48 -21.53 2.87
CA SER A 389 7.10 -22.55 1.88
C SER A 389 5.60 -22.85 1.88
N THR A 390 4.96 -22.75 3.04
CA THR A 390 3.51 -22.94 3.23
C THR A 390 2.99 -21.97 4.27
N VAL A 391 1.83 -21.37 4.02
CA VAL A 391 1.13 -20.50 4.96
C VAL A 391 -0.33 -20.92 5.11
N LEU A 392 -0.88 -20.68 6.29
CA LEU A 392 -2.28 -20.92 6.61
C LEU A 392 -3.05 -19.61 6.63
N CYS A 393 -3.96 -19.46 5.68
CA CYS A 393 -4.87 -18.31 5.59
C CYS A 393 -6.15 -18.67 6.35
N ILE A 394 -6.16 -18.38 7.65
CA ILE A 394 -7.27 -18.74 8.52
C ILE A 394 -8.39 -17.74 8.34
N GLN A 395 -9.59 -18.21 8.03
CA GLN A 395 -10.78 -17.37 7.94
C GLN A 395 -11.73 -17.64 9.10
N ASP A 396 -12.31 -16.58 9.64
CA ASP A 396 -13.38 -16.68 10.64
C ASP A 396 -14.14 -15.35 10.75
N GLY A 397 -15.37 -15.44 11.22
CA GLY A 397 -16.26 -14.30 11.46
C GLY A 397 -16.49 -14.04 12.94
N THR A 398 -16.57 -12.76 13.32
CA THR A 398 -16.91 -12.38 14.68
C THR A 398 -17.91 -11.21 14.71
N ASP A 399 -18.88 -11.27 15.61
CA ASP A 399 -19.85 -10.19 15.81
C ASP A 399 -19.31 -9.18 16.83
N LEU A 400 -19.34 -7.90 16.48
CA LEU A 400 -18.94 -6.78 17.32
C LEU A 400 -20.21 -6.10 17.85
N ASN A 401 -20.43 -6.16 19.16
CA ASN A 401 -21.65 -5.68 19.80
C ASN A 401 -21.54 -4.21 20.19
N TYR A 402 -22.45 -3.40 19.67
CA TYR A 402 -22.56 -1.97 19.95
C TYR A 402 -23.97 -1.57 20.42
N ASN A 403 -24.65 -2.44 21.20
CA ASN A 403 -25.99 -2.16 21.72
C ASN A 403 -26.10 -0.86 22.51
N GLN A 404 -25.00 -0.43 23.14
CA GLN A 404 -24.96 0.81 23.93
C GLN A 404 -24.86 2.08 23.06
N LEU A 405 -24.76 1.94 21.74
CA LEU A 405 -24.67 3.07 20.80
C LEU A 405 -25.99 3.26 20.05
N ASP A 406 -27.03 3.64 20.75
CA ASP A 406 -28.40 3.76 20.18
C ASP A 406 -28.48 4.74 19.01
N GLN A 407 -27.65 5.80 19.03
CA GLN A 407 -27.63 6.84 18.00
C GLN A 407 -26.59 6.60 16.91
N CYS A 408 -25.85 5.49 16.94
CA CYS A 408 -24.85 5.21 15.92
C CYS A 408 -25.53 4.82 14.59
N ILE A 409 -25.28 5.60 13.56
CA ILE A 409 -25.82 5.39 12.21
C ILE A 409 -25.03 4.29 11.50
N GLY A 410 -25.72 3.40 10.77
CA GLY A 410 -25.12 2.37 9.93
C GLY A 410 -24.78 1.05 10.65
N LEU A 411 -25.22 0.85 11.90
CA LEU A 411 -25.14 -0.44 12.58
C LEU A 411 -26.24 -1.38 12.11
N GLY A 412 -25.90 -2.65 11.88
CA GLY A 412 -26.83 -3.72 11.53
C GLY A 412 -27.42 -4.45 12.72
N VAL A 413 -28.28 -5.44 12.44
CA VAL A 413 -28.88 -6.33 13.43
C VAL A 413 -28.18 -7.69 13.41
N LEU A 414 -27.38 -7.96 14.44
CA LEU A 414 -26.58 -9.19 14.56
C LEU A 414 -27.44 -10.38 14.98
N SER A 415 -28.34 -10.18 15.96
CA SER A 415 -29.25 -11.22 16.47
C SER A 415 -30.49 -10.59 17.09
N LYS A 416 -31.52 -11.43 17.29
CA LYS A 416 -32.73 -11.09 18.07
C LYS A 416 -32.80 -12.04 19.26
N ASN A 417 -33.13 -11.53 20.46
CA ASN A 417 -33.40 -12.37 21.59
C ASN A 417 -34.87 -12.89 21.58
N GLN A 418 -35.25 -13.71 22.56
CA GLN A 418 -36.61 -14.28 22.67
C GLN A 418 -37.68 -13.22 22.84
N THR A 419 -37.39 -12.09 23.44
CA THR A 419 -38.30 -10.95 23.63
C THR A 419 -38.39 -10.03 22.40
N GLY A 420 -37.70 -10.37 21.32
CA GLY A 420 -37.62 -9.55 20.09
C GLY A 420 -36.62 -8.40 20.15
N ALA A 421 -35.92 -8.18 21.26
CA ALA A 421 -34.90 -7.17 21.36
C ALA A 421 -33.73 -7.52 20.43
N LYS A 422 -33.29 -6.53 19.64
CA LYS A 422 -32.27 -6.68 18.62
C LYS A 422 -30.88 -6.35 19.20
N THR A 423 -29.89 -7.22 18.96
CA THR A 423 -28.49 -6.90 19.18
C THR A 423 -27.98 -6.14 17.96
N ARG A 424 -27.52 -4.90 18.16
CA ARG A 424 -26.98 -4.04 17.10
C ARG A 424 -25.46 -4.08 17.07
N GLY A 425 -24.90 -4.03 15.89
CA GLY A 425 -23.44 -4.04 15.75
C GLY A 425 -22.95 -4.19 14.32
N LEU A 426 -21.70 -4.63 14.21
CA LEU A 426 -21.04 -4.96 12.95
C LEU A 426 -20.62 -6.43 12.97
N HIS A 427 -20.72 -7.09 11.83
CA HIS A 427 -20.08 -8.38 11.63
C HIS A 427 -18.74 -8.15 10.93
N LEU A 428 -17.68 -8.71 11.49
CA LEU A 428 -16.32 -8.68 10.94
C LEU A 428 -15.94 -10.09 10.48
N HIS A 429 -15.66 -10.28 9.20
CA HIS A 429 -15.07 -11.49 8.64
C HIS A 429 -13.62 -11.20 8.26
N SER A 430 -12.68 -12.03 8.69
CA SER A 430 -11.24 -11.78 8.57
C SER A 430 -10.51 -12.94 7.91
N THR A 431 -9.50 -12.62 7.09
CA THR A 431 -8.49 -13.57 6.59
C THR A 431 -7.18 -13.28 7.28
N PHE A 432 -6.83 -14.09 8.28
CA PHE A 432 -5.67 -13.96 9.16
C PHE A 432 -4.62 -15.00 8.79
N VAL A 433 -3.36 -14.59 8.60
CA VAL A 433 -2.30 -15.47 8.12
C VAL A 433 -1.38 -15.88 9.26
N VAL A 434 -1.09 -17.17 9.32
CA VAL A 434 -0.09 -17.73 10.24
C VAL A 434 0.88 -18.64 9.50
N SER A 435 2.10 -18.81 10.03
CA SER A 435 3.03 -19.85 9.58
C SER A 435 2.53 -21.24 9.95
N THR A 436 3.17 -22.27 9.43
CA THR A 436 2.88 -23.68 9.80
C THR A 436 3.21 -24.01 11.25
N GLU A 437 4.01 -23.20 11.93
CA GLU A 437 4.33 -23.25 13.37
C GLU A 437 3.36 -22.42 14.21
N GLY A 438 2.45 -21.67 13.58
CA GLY A 438 1.42 -20.88 14.25
C GLY A 438 1.82 -19.45 14.62
N LEU A 439 2.91 -18.91 14.06
CA LEU A 439 3.28 -17.49 14.22
C LEU A 439 2.40 -16.61 13.34
N PRO A 440 1.83 -15.52 13.86
CA PRO A 440 0.96 -14.64 13.10
C PRO A 440 1.75 -13.75 12.15
N LEU A 441 1.57 -13.94 10.85
CA LEU A 441 2.22 -13.16 9.80
C LEU A 441 1.51 -11.83 9.54
N GLY A 442 0.20 -11.78 9.74
CA GLY A 442 -0.61 -10.56 9.58
C GLY A 442 -2.02 -10.83 9.08
N LEU A 443 -2.63 -9.77 8.57
CA LEU A 443 -4.01 -9.76 8.07
C LEU A 443 -4.03 -9.44 6.58
N LEU A 444 -4.69 -10.28 5.77
CA LEU A 444 -4.89 -10.01 4.33
C LEU A 444 -6.17 -9.22 4.08
N GLN A 445 -7.22 -9.50 4.84
CA GLN A 445 -8.53 -8.91 4.61
C GLN A 445 -9.33 -8.79 5.91
N ALA A 446 -10.09 -7.69 6.03
CA ALA A 446 -11.11 -7.47 7.03
C ALA A 446 -12.37 -6.95 6.33
N GLN A 447 -13.42 -7.74 6.31
CA GLN A 447 -14.70 -7.42 5.71
C GLN A 447 -15.68 -7.03 6.80
N PHE A 448 -16.18 -5.80 6.74
CA PHE A 448 -17.20 -5.32 7.67
C PHE A 448 -18.56 -5.36 7.00
N SER A 449 -19.53 -5.99 7.64
CA SER A 449 -20.92 -5.95 7.22
C SER A 449 -21.82 -5.49 8.36
N ALA A 450 -22.90 -4.80 8.00
CA ALA A 450 -23.96 -4.39 8.89
C ALA A 450 -25.23 -5.14 8.45
N PRO A 451 -25.50 -6.36 8.97
CA PRO A 451 -26.58 -7.18 8.48
C PRO A 451 -27.94 -6.49 8.68
N GLU A 452 -28.73 -6.41 7.63
CA GLU A 452 -30.11 -5.97 7.74
C GLU A 452 -31.02 -7.15 8.09
N PRO A 453 -32.10 -6.90 8.84
CA PRO A 453 -33.13 -7.92 9.06
C PRO A 453 -33.71 -8.34 7.71
N LYS A 454 -33.86 -9.65 7.48
CA LYS A 454 -34.58 -10.14 6.30
C LYS A 454 -35.94 -9.43 6.17
N SER A 455 -36.23 -8.96 4.96
CA SER A 455 -37.54 -8.43 4.64
C SER A 455 -38.61 -9.51 4.92
N LYS A 456 -39.72 -9.14 5.53
CA LYS A 456 -40.86 -10.05 5.73
C LYS A 456 -41.49 -10.52 4.40
N THR A 457 -41.18 -9.81 3.31
CA THR A 457 -41.65 -10.11 1.95
C THR A 457 -40.76 -11.10 1.20
N ASP A 458 -39.56 -11.38 1.68
CA ASP A 458 -38.67 -12.39 1.05
C ASP A 458 -39.02 -13.79 1.57
N THR A 459 -39.81 -14.50 0.80
CA THR A 459 -40.28 -15.88 1.08
C THR A 459 -39.42 -16.94 0.41
N ARG A 460 -38.33 -16.56 -0.29
CA ARG A 460 -37.43 -17.50 -0.98
C ARG A 460 -36.82 -18.51 0.00
N PRO A 461 -36.85 -19.82 -0.32
CA PRO A 461 -36.17 -20.83 0.48
C PRO A 461 -34.65 -20.51 0.56
N GLN A 462 -34.03 -20.68 1.73
CA GLN A 462 -32.60 -20.41 1.94
C GLN A 462 -31.66 -21.03 0.86
N PRO A 463 -31.87 -22.30 0.47
CA PRO A 463 -31.04 -22.92 -0.55
C PRO A 463 -31.12 -22.29 -1.95
N SER A 464 -32.26 -21.62 -2.29
CA SER A 464 -32.46 -21.00 -3.61
C SER A 464 -31.91 -19.57 -3.70
N ILE A 465 -31.52 -18.96 -2.59
CA ILE A 465 -30.90 -17.63 -2.58
C ILE A 465 -29.49 -17.73 -3.20
N PRO A 466 -29.13 -16.86 -4.16
CA PRO A 466 -27.78 -16.80 -4.70
C PRO A 466 -26.73 -16.64 -3.58
N ILE A 467 -25.55 -17.22 -3.76
CA ILE A 467 -24.50 -17.20 -2.72
C ILE A 467 -24.03 -15.78 -2.42
N GLU A 468 -24.05 -14.90 -3.41
CA GLU A 468 -23.67 -13.49 -3.31
C GLU A 468 -24.56 -12.68 -2.38
N GLU A 469 -25.82 -13.12 -2.18
CA GLU A 469 -26.78 -12.49 -1.26
C GLU A 469 -26.69 -13.09 0.16
N LYS A 470 -25.90 -14.15 0.35
CA LYS A 470 -25.74 -14.82 1.65
C LYS A 470 -24.56 -14.25 2.45
N LYS A 471 -24.69 -14.21 3.78
CA LYS A 471 -23.59 -13.86 4.68
C LYS A 471 -22.34 -14.72 4.45
N THR A 472 -22.53 -15.97 4.02
CA THR A 472 -21.46 -16.92 3.72
C THR A 472 -20.63 -16.56 2.49
N PHE A 473 -21.03 -15.58 1.69
CA PHE A 473 -20.24 -15.11 0.55
C PHE A 473 -18.87 -14.53 0.96
N ALA A 474 -18.78 -13.99 2.18
CA ALA A 474 -17.52 -13.48 2.72
C ALA A 474 -16.38 -14.51 2.72
N TRP A 475 -16.69 -15.81 2.88
CA TRP A 475 -15.69 -16.89 2.78
C TRP A 475 -15.12 -17.04 1.37
N ILE A 476 -15.96 -16.89 0.35
CA ILE A 476 -15.56 -16.91 -1.06
C ILE A 476 -14.70 -15.68 -1.39
N GLU A 477 -15.07 -14.51 -0.90
CA GLU A 477 -14.26 -13.28 -1.10
C GLU A 477 -12.88 -13.41 -0.44
N GLY A 478 -12.81 -14.03 0.75
CA GLY A 478 -11.53 -14.33 1.40
C GLY A 478 -10.66 -15.29 0.59
N LEU A 479 -11.27 -16.36 0.00
CA LEU A 479 -10.58 -17.27 -0.91
C LEU A 479 -10.08 -16.52 -2.15
N ARG A 480 -10.91 -15.70 -2.79
CA ARG A 480 -10.54 -14.91 -3.97
C ARG A 480 -9.36 -13.98 -3.68
N THR A 481 -9.35 -13.37 -2.49
CA THR A 481 -8.21 -12.53 -2.05
C THR A 481 -6.91 -13.34 -2.01
N CYS A 482 -6.92 -14.57 -1.51
CA CYS A 482 -5.75 -15.44 -1.52
C CYS A 482 -5.33 -15.85 -2.95
N VAL A 483 -6.30 -16.15 -3.83
CA VAL A 483 -6.04 -16.50 -5.23
C VAL A 483 -5.41 -15.34 -6.01
N GLU A 484 -5.86 -14.11 -5.77
CA GLU A 484 -5.28 -12.90 -6.39
C GLU A 484 -3.81 -12.71 -6.02
N LEU A 485 -3.44 -13.08 -4.80
CA LEU A 485 -2.08 -12.94 -4.29
C LEU A 485 -1.12 -14.03 -4.79
N ASP A 486 -1.63 -15.13 -5.35
CA ASP A 486 -0.82 -16.26 -5.81
C ASP A 486 0.31 -15.84 -6.77
N LYS A 487 0.05 -14.89 -7.67
CA LYS A 487 1.06 -14.36 -8.59
C LYS A 487 2.20 -13.60 -7.89
N GLN A 488 1.95 -13.08 -6.70
CA GLN A 488 2.92 -12.33 -5.90
C GLN A 488 3.69 -13.25 -4.94
N LEU A 489 3.29 -14.52 -4.83
CA LEU A 489 3.81 -15.51 -3.88
C LEU A 489 4.40 -16.73 -4.59
N PRO A 490 5.34 -16.55 -5.53
CA PRO A 490 5.94 -17.69 -6.22
C PRO A 490 6.70 -18.58 -5.23
N GLY A 491 6.30 -19.84 -5.15
CA GLY A 491 6.90 -20.82 -4.24
C GLY A 491 6.31 -20.89 -2.83
N THR A 492 5.30 -20.07 -2.51
CA THR A 492 4.57 -20.14 -1.24
C THR A 492 3.20 -20.80 -1.45
N ARG A 493 2.98 -21.96 -0.88
CA ARG A 493 1.68 -22.63 -0.88
C ARG A 493 0.74 -21.99 0.10
N GLN A 494 -0.47 -21.64 -0.34
CA GLN A 494 -1.51 -21.05 0.50
C GLN A 494 -2.60 -22.09 0.80
N ILE A 495 -2.98 -22.23 2.09
CA ILE A 495 -4.05 -23.12 2.54
C ILE A 495 -5.07 -22.30 3.32
N CYS A 496 -6.30 -22.18 2.80
CA CYS A 496 -7.40 -21.54 3.53
C CYS A 496 -7.98 -22.52 4.56
N VAL A 497 -7.82 -22.18 5.83
CA VAL A 497 -8.31 -23.00 6.97
C VAL A 497 -9.56 -22.36 7.55
N MET A 498 -10.66 -23.12 7.57
CA MET A 498 -11.99 -22.59 7.87
C MET A 498 -12.77 -23.51 8.82
N ASP A 499 -13.72 -22.93 9.54
CA ASP A 499 -14.60 -23.69 10.42
C ASP A 499 -15.77 -24.32 9.65
N ARG A 500 -16.69 -24.96 10.38
CA ARG A 500 -17.88 -25.62 9.83
C ARG A 500 -18.93 -24.67 9.21
N GLU A 501 -18.80 -23.35 9.38
CA GLU A 501 -19.69 -22.40 8.68
C GLU A 501 -19.32 -22.28 7.20
N ALA A 502 -18.08 -22.65 6.84
CA ALA A 502 -17.58 -22.70 5.47
C ALA A 502 -17.93 -24.01 4.73
N ASP A 503 -18.63 -24.97 5.37
CA ASP A 503 -19.01 -26.25 4.76
C ASP A 503 -20.20 -26.10 3.80
N PHE A 504 -19.95 -25.51 2.62
CA PHE A 504 -20.93 -25.39 1.53
C PHE A 504 -20.27 -25.65 0.17
N PHE A 505 -21.03 -26.24 -0.76
CA PHE A 505 -20.51 -26.73 -2.05
C PHE A 505 -19.89 -25.63 -2.90
N GLU A 506 -20.49 -24.43 -2.89
CA GLU A 506 -20.04 -23.29 -3.71
C GLU A 506 -18.61 -22.85 -3.41
N LEU A 507 -18.14 -23.03 -2.17
CA LEU A 507 -16.76 -22.71 -1.79
C LEU A 507 -15.76 -23.65 -2.50
N PHE A 508 -16.00 -24.94 -2.48
CA PHE A 508 -15.16 -25.93 -3.16
C PHE A 508 -15.26 -25.81 -4.68
N ASP A 509 -16.43 -25.46 -5.19
CA ASP A 509 -16.64 -25.16 -6.61
C ASP A 509 -15.89 -23.90 -7.08
N GLU A 510 -15.77 -22.88 -6.22
CA GLU A 510 -14.95 -21.70 -6.50
C GLU A 510 -13.46 -22.06 -6.51
N GLN A 511 -12.99 -22.84 -5.56
CA GLN A 511 -11.61 -23.28 -5.49
C GLN A 511 -11.18 -24.05 -6.73
N ARG A 512 -11.96 -25.04 -7.21
CA ARG A 512 -11.61 -25.86 -8.38
C ARG A 512 -11.48 -25.05 -9.67
N LYS A 513 -12.07 -23.84 -9.76
CA LYS A 513 -11.93 -22.98 -10.95
C LYS A 513 -10.49 -22.54 -11.20
N THR A 514 -9.72 -22.36 -10.12
CA THR A 514 -8.33 -21.91 -10.21
C THR A 514 -7.32 -22.98 -9.78
N GLY A 515 -7.66 -23.81 -8.81
CA GLY A 515 -6.79 -24.83 -8.23
C GLY A 515 -5.53 -24.31 -7.53
N LYS A 516 -5.45 -23.00 -7.27
CA LYS A 516 -4.21 -22.34 -6.81
C LYS A 516 -4.03 -22.27 -5.31
N VAL A 517 -5.13 -22.28 -4.58
CA VAL A 517 -5.17 -22.16 -3.12
C VAL A 517 -5.90 -23.39 -2.59
N ASP A 518 -5.31 -24.08 -1.64
CA ASP A 518 -5.94 -25.24 -1.04
C ASP A 518 -6.96 -24.86 0.04
N LEU A 519 -7.93 -25.74 0.27
CA LEU A 519 -8.94 -25.62 1.32
C LEU A 519 -8.73 -26.68 2.39
N LEU A 520 -9.00 -26.27 3.64
CA LEU A 520 -9.10 -27.15 4.79
C LEU A 520 -10.30 -26.69 5.63
N VAL A 521 -11.42 -27.40 5.52
CA VAL A 521 -12.72 -27.02 6.07
C VAL A 521 -13.24 -28.12 6.99
N ARG A 522 -13.71 -27.77 8.20
CA ARG A 522 -14.40 -28.73 9.06
C ARG A 522 -15.82 -28.96 8.54
N SER A 523 -16.17 -30.24 8.30
CA SER A 523 -17.53 -30.59 7.88
C SER A 523 -18.55 -30.36 8.99
N LYS A 524 -19.70 -29.87 8.59
CA LYS A 524 -20.90 -29.66 9.43
C LYS A 524 -21.98 -30.70 9.14
N HIS A 525 -22.08 -31.11 7.88
CA HIS A 525 -23.18 -31.88 7.37
C HIS A 525 -22.71 -33.27 6.92
N ASP A 526 -23.45 -34.31 7.29
CA ASP A 526 -23.28 -35.65 6.74
C ASP A 526 -23.86 -35.68 5.32
N ARG A 527 -22.99 -35.37 4.36
CA ARG A 527 -23.39 -35.18 2.95
C ARG A 527 -23.46 -36.50 2.21
N VAL A 528 -24.31 -36.55 1.20
CA VAL A 528 -24.32 -37.64 0.23
C VAL A 528 -23.05 -37.53 -0.62
N ILE A 529 -22.34 -38.63 -0.70
CA ILE A 529 -21.13 -38.81 -1.52
C ILE A 529 -21.35 -39.91 -2.55
N ASP A 530 -20.47 -40.00 -3.56
CA ASP A 530 -20.50 -41.04 -4.55
C ASP A 530 -19.72 -42.27 -4.09
N ASP A 531 -20.29 -42.95 -3.08
CA ASP A 531 -19.75 -44.16 -2.47
C ASP A 531 -20.88 -45.14 -2.13
N LYS A 532 -20.54 -46.43 -1.95
CA LYS A 532 -21.50 -47.46 -1.55
C LYS A 532 -22.15 -47.16 -0.19
N ALA A 533 -21.42 -46.54 0.74
CA ALA A 533 -21.92 -46.10 2.04
C ALA A 533 -22.95 -45.00 1.95
N GLY A 534 -23.01 -44.23 0.84
CA GLY A 534 -24.00 -43.21 0.57
C GLY A 534 -23.79 -41.88 1.33
N HIS A 535 -23.21 -41.91 2.53
CA HIS A 535 -23.00 -40.75 3.41
C HIS A 535 -21.53 -40.60 3.85
N LEU A 536 -21.12 -39.36 4.01
CA LEU A 536 -19.73 -38.97 4.29
C LEU A 536 -19.21 -39.57 5.59
N PHE A 537 -19.95 -39.41 6.69
CA PHE A 537 -19.44 -39.76 8.01
C PHE A 537 -19.29 -41.28 8.21
N GLU A 538 -20.24 -42.03 7.76
CA GLU A 538 -20.19 -43.50 7.81
C GLU A 538 -19.07 -44.04 6.94
N SER A 539 -18.97 -43.58 5.70
CA SER A 539 -17.95 -43.99 4.74
C SER A 539 -16.52 -43.81 5.26
N VAL A 540 -16.26 -42.75 6.02
CA VAL A 540 -14.91 -42.42 6.51
C VAL A 540 -14.61 -43.13 7.86
N ARG A 541 -15.62 -43.33 8.71
CA ARG A 541 -15.47 -44.08 9.95
C ARG A 541 -15.04 -45.53 9.69
N ASP A 542 -15.48 -46.13 8.60
CA ASP A 542 -15.14 -47.49 8.19
C ASP A 542 -13.72 -47.62 7.62
N SER A 543 -13.04 -46.51 7.40
CA SER A 543 -11.67 -46.52 6.91
C SER A 543 -10.68 -46.93 8.01
N PRO A 544 -9.54 -47.60 7.66
CA PRO A 544 -8.55 -48.04 8.65
C PRO A 544 -7.94 -46.83 9.39
N ILE A 545 -7.65 -47.02 10.68
CA ILE A 545 -6.87 -46.06 11.45
C ILE A 545 -5.45 -46.02 10.88
N CYS A 546 -4.97 -44.86 10.51
CA CYS A 546 -3.64 -44.66 9.94
C CYS A 546 -2.62 -44.15 10.98
N GLY A 547 -3.05 -43.76 12.17
CA GLY A 547 -2.18 -43.31 13.26
C GLY A 547 -2.93 -42.69 14.41
N GLU A 548 -2.22 -42.39 15.48
CA GLU A 548 -2.73 -41.66 16.63
C GLU A 548 -1.90 -40.37 16.85
N MET A 549 -2.53 -39.37 17.44
CA MET A 549 -1.89 -38.09 17.73
C MET A 549 -2.49 -37.48 18.99
N VAL A 550 -1.68 -36.73 19.77
CA VAL A 550 -2.16 -35.96 20.89
C VAL A 550 -2.42 -34.52 20.41
N ILE A 551 -3.61 -34.03 20.65
CA ILE A 551 -4.00 -32.65 20.35
C ILE A 551 -4.38 -31.87 21.60
N GLN A 552 -4.26 -30.56 21.55
CA GLN A 552 -4.74 -29.67 22.61
C GLN A 552 -6.16 -29.17 22.27
N VAL A 553 -7.13 -29.57 23.09
CA VAL A 553 -8.50 -29.06 23.00
C VAL A 553 -8.59 -27.77 23.79
N GLN A 554 -8.90 -26.68 23.10
CA GLN A 554 -8.94 -25.35 23.71
C GLN A 554 -10.16 -25.18 24.61
N ARG A 555 -10.01 -24.34 25.65
CA ARG A 555 -11.12 -23.97 26.55
C ARG A 555 -12.29 -23.38 25.77
N GLN A 556 -13.52 -23.84 26.07
CA GLN A 556 -14.75 -23.22 25.59
C GLN A 556 -15.57 -22.72 26.77
N SER A 557 -16.09 -21.50 26.67
CA SER A 557 -17.02 -20.96 27.65
C SER A 557 -18.39 -21.61 27.54
N SER A 558 -19.10 -21.77 28.66
CA SER A 558 -20.48 -22.26 28.67
C SER A 558 -21.36 -21.38 27.76
N ARG A 559 -22.20 -22.02 26.96
CA ARG A 559 -23.23 -21.33 26.18
C ARG A 559 -24.55 -21.42 26.91
N THR A 560 -25.10 -20.28 27.33
CA THR A 560 -26.47 -20.18 27.91
C THR A 560 -27.54 -20.59 26.90
N LYS A 561 -28.63 -21.20 27.36
CA LYS A 561 -29.78 -21.63 26.54
C LYS A 561 -30.25 -20.51 25.60
N LYS A 562 -30.22 -20.74 24.31
CA LYS A 562 -31.17 -20.12 23.36
C LYS A 562 -32.25 -21.15 23.04
N SER A 563 -33.49 -20.83 23.36
CA SER A 563 -34.74 -21.64 23.27
C SER A 563 -34.63 -22.96 22.48
N LYS A 564 -34.96 -24.07 23.12
CA LYS A 564 -34.98 -25.47 22.63
C LYS A 564 -33.66 -26.21 22.47
N GLN A 565 -32.50 -25.58 22.62
CA GLN A 565 -31.22 -26.29 22.71
C GLN A 565 -30.76 -26.40 24.16
N GLN A 566 -30.27 -27.58 24.56
CA GLN A 566 -29.66 -27.78 25.89
C GLN A 566 -28.51 -26.81 26.11
N ALA A 567 -28.39 -26.25 27.30
CA ALA A 567 -27.18 -25.48 27.68
C ALA A 567 -25.97 -26.38 27.53
N LYS A 568 -24.98 -25.97 26.72
CA LYS A 568 -23.71 -26.69 26.66
C LYS A 568 -22.82 -26.16 27.78
N PRO A 569 -22.36 -27.02 28.71
CA PRO A 569 -21.37 -26.63 29.68
C PRO A 569 -20.07 -26.20 28.99
N GLY A 570 -19.34 -25.28 29.58
CA GLY A 570 -17.99 -24.94 29.10
C GLY A 570 -17.03 -26.04 29.49
N HIS A 571 -15.96 -26.23 28.74
CA HIS A 571 -14.89 -27.16 29.09
C HIS A 571 -13.56 -26.44 29.27
N VAL A 572 -12.72 -27.01 30.11
CA VAL A 572 -11.35 -26.57 30.38
C VAL A 572 -10.43 -27.06 29.26
N GLN A 573 -9.33 -26.33 29.01
CA GLN A 573 -8.29 -26.82 28.12
C GLN A 573 -7.77 -28.16 28.58
N ARG A 574 -7.68 -29.14 27.67
CA ARG A 574 -7.20 -30.49 27.92
C ARG A 574 -6.44 -31.08 26.73
N SER A 575 -5.63 -32.10 27.01
CA SER A 575 -5.04 -32.94 25.97
C SER A 575 -5.99 -34.07 25.62
N ALA A 576 -6.09 -34.43 24.34
CA ALA A 576 -6.87 -35.54 23.85
C ALA A 576 -6.01 -36.40 22.91
N THR A 577 -6.01 -37.72 23.12
CA THR A 577 -5.44 -38.68 22.15
C THR A 577 -6.50 -39.00 21.12
N VAL A 578 -6.20 -38.81 19.85
CA VAL A 578 -7.12 -38.99 18.73
C VAL A 578 -6.57 -39.99 17.72
N ALA A 579 -7.44 -40.89 17.25
CA ALA A 579 -7.19 -41.72 16.09
C ALA A 579 -7.46 -40.89 14.80
N VAL A 580 -6.61 -41.08 13.80
CA VAL A 580 -6.68 -40.41 12.51
C VAL A 580 -6.97 -41.43 11.42
N ARG A 581 -7.91 -41.09 10.53
CA ARG A 581 -8.22 -41.85 9.30
C ARG A 581 -8.28 -40.86 8.14
N TYR A 582 -8.09 -41.33 6.91
CA TYR A 582 -8.34 -40.47 5.73
C TYR A 582 -8.92 -41.30 4.58
N LYS A 583 -9.67 -40.64 3.73
CA LYS A 583 -10.30 -41.26 2.54
C LYS A 583 -10.52 -40.19 1.47
N GLU A 584 -10.24 -40.53 0.22
CA GLU A 584 -10.67 -39.76 -0.95
C GLU A 584 -12.16 -39.98 -1.20
N ILE A 585 -12.90 -38.91 -1.47
CA ILE A 585 -14.33 -38.93 -1.76
C ILE A 585 -14.68 -38.04 -2.95
N GLU A 586 -15.88 -38.29 -3.54
CA GLU A 586 -16.50 -37.37 -4.49
C GLU A 586 -17.71 -36.71 -3.85
N LEU A 587 -17.58 -35.40 -3.57
CA LEU A 587 -18.64 -34.59 -3.00
C LEU A 587 -19.69 -34.27 -4.08
N ARG A 588 -20.92 -34.72 -3.89
CA ARG A 588 -22.04 -34.42 -4.82
C ARG A 588 -22.59 -33.00 -4.64
N PRO A 589 -22.97 -32.33 -5.75
CA PRO A 589 -23.66 -31.05 -5.68
C PRO A 589 -25.05 -31.21 -5.05
N GLY A 590 -25.49 -30.18 -4.34
CA GLY A 590 -26.83 -30.15 -3.73
C GLY A 590 -27.96 -30.07 -4.78
N VAL A 591 -29.20 -30.27 -4.31
CA VAL A 591 -30.40 -30.35 -5.19
C VAL A 591 -30.56 -29.13 -6.12
N TYR A 592 -30.18 -27.94 -5.67
CA TYR A 592 -30.24 -26.70 -6.45
C TYR A 592 -29.05 -26.47 -7.38
N GLN A 593 -28.08 -27.40 -7.42
CA GLN A 593 -26.84 -27.28 -8.19
C GLN A 593 -26.53 -28.54 -9.01
N LYS A 594 -27.56 -29.32 -9.32
CA LYS A 594 -27.46 -30.63 -10.02
C LYS A 594 -26.71 -30.58 -11.36
N ASN A 595 -26.61 -29.40 -11.96
CA ASN A 595 -25.89 -29.18 -13.21
C ASN A 595 -24.37 -29.08 -13.03
N LYS A 596 -23.87 -29.06 -11.78
CA LYS A 596 -22.43 -29.01 -11.50
C LYS A 596 -21.86 -30.42 -11.35
N ALA A 597 -20.60 -30.61 -11.77
CA ALA A 597 -19.91 -31.88 -11.58
C ALA A 597 -19.54 -32.11 -10.10
N PRO A 598 -19.47 -33.38 -9.64
CA PRO A 598 -18.94 -33.71 -8.34
C PRO A 598 -17.51 -33.17 -8.14
N ILE A 599 -17.07 -33.04 -6.89
CA ILE A 599 -15.77 -32.48 -6.54
C ILE A 599 -14.98 -33.54 -5.75
N LYS A 600 -13.80 -33.90 -6.24
CA LYS A 600 -12.87 -34.76 -5.52
C LYS A 600 -12.24 -34.03 -4.34
N LEU A 601 -12.30 -34.63 -3.17
CA LEU A 601 -11.73 -34.12 -1.92
C LEU A 601 -11.16 -35.26 -1.12
N THR A 602 -10.21 -34.99 -0.22
CA THR A 602 -9.86 -35.89 0.84
C THR A 602 -10.55 -35.49 2.14
N VAL A 603 -11.03 -36.50 2.88
CA VAL A 603 -11.54 -36.31 4.25
C VAL A 603 -10.55 -36.87 5.21
N VAL A 604 -10.15 -36.07 6.21
CA VAL A 604 -9.40 -36.56 7.37
C VAL A 604 -10.35 -36.63 8.55
N HIS A 605 -10.62 -37.83 9.06
CA HIS A 605 -11.45 -38.08 10.23
C HIS A 605 -10.57 -38.21 11.47
N VAL A 606 -10.97 -37.47 12.50
CA VAL A 606 -10.28 -37.37 13.78
C VAL A 606 -11.25 -37.77 14.88
N GLN A 607 -10.95 -38.77 15.64
CA GLN A 607 -11.82 -39.29 16.69
C GLN A 607 -11.02 -39.56 17.98
N GLU A 608 -11.49 -39.01 19.09
CA GLU A 608 -10.87 -39.21 20.39
C GLU A 608 -11.00 -40.69 20.79
N THR A 609 -9.88 -41.30 21.20
CA THR A 609 -9.81 -42.71 21.52
C THR A 609 -10.25 -43.04 22.94
N ILE A 610 -10.11 -42.08 23.85
CA ILE A 610 -10.50 -42.19 25.25
C ILE A 610 -11.64 -41.21 25.54
N GLN A 611 -12.78 -41.70 25.91
CA GLN A 611 -13.93 -40.85 26.21
C GLN A 611 -13.67 -40.03 27.48
N PRO A 612 -13.77 -38.67 27.40
CA PRO A 612 -13.61 -37.82 28.58
C PRO A 612 -14.78 -37.99 29.55
N LYS A 613 -14.49 -37.90 30.86
CA LYS A 613 -15.52 -38.13 31.91
C LYS A 613 -16.62 -37.06 31.94
N ASP A 614 -16.25 -35.80 31.67
CA ASP A 614 -17.11 -34.64 31.88
C ASP A 614 -17.24 -33.76 30.61
N ASP A 615 -16.92 -34.27 29.43
CA ASP A 615 -16.90 -33.51 28.19
C ASP A 615 -17.38 -34.33 26.99
N GLU A 616 -17.76 -33.69 25.89
CA GLU A 616 -18.03 -34.39 24.62
C GLU A 616 -16.69 -34.84 23.98
N PRO A 617 -16.58 -36.09 23.52
CA PRO A 617 -15.38 -36.54 22.83
C PRO A 617 -15.17 -35.75 21.53
N VAL A 618 -13.91 -35.52 21.18
CA VAL A 618 -13.57 -34.89 19.92
C VAL A 618 -13.87 -35.83 18.76
N GLU A 619 -14.73 -35.35 17.83
CA GLU A 619 -14.93 -35.97 16.54
C GLU A 619 -14.98 -34.90 15.46
N TRP A 620 -14.03 -34.93 14.52
CA TRP A 620 -13.96 -33.97 13.43
C TRP A 620 -13.83 -34.69 12.08
N PHE A 621 -14.54 -34.17 11.09
CA PHE A 621 -14.39 -34.53 9.68
C PHE A 621 -13.84 -33.31 8.95
N LEU A 622 -12.62 -33.38 8.46
CA LEU A 622 -11.87 -32.30 7.83
C LEU A 622 -11.84 -32.54 6.32
N LEU A 623 -12.56 -31.73 5.57
CA LEU A 623 -12.57 -31.74 4.10
C LEU A 623 -11.40 -30.93 3.59
N THR A 624 -10.60 -31.50 2.70
CA THR A 624 -9.46 -30.78 2.13
C THR A 624 -9.28 -31.06 0.64
N THR A 625 -8.80 -30.03 -0.08
CA THR A 625 -8.33 -30.16 -1.47
C THR A 625 -6.84 -30.53 -1.54
N CYS A 626 -6.14 -30.54 -0.40
CA CYS A 626 -4.77 -31.02 -0.34
C CYS A 626 -4.71 -32.51 -0.70
N ASP A 627 -3.68 -32.89 -1.42
CA ASP A 627 -3.38 -34.28 -1.65
C ASP A 627 -2.92 -34.97 -0.33
N VAL A 628 -3.60 -36.05 0.06
CA VAL A 628 -3.31 -36.82 1.27
C VAL A 628 -3.24 -38.29 0.89
N SER A 629 -2.04 -38.75 0.69
CA SER A 629 -1.72 -40.13 0.28
C SER A 629 -0.95 -40.94 1.36
N SER A 630 -0.57 -40.26 2.46
CA SER A 630 0.16 -40.92 3.57
C SER A 630 -0.39 -40.54 4.96
N PRO A 631 -0.14 -41.39 5.99
CA PRO A 631 -0.47 -41.09 7.37
C PRO A 631 0.13 -39.78 7.88
N GLU A 632 1.35 -39.43 7.49
CA GLU A 632 2.06 -38.22 7.89
C GLU A 632 1.37 -36.96 7.33
N GLN A 633 0.89 -37.05 6.09
CA GLN A 633 0.13 -35.98 5.45
C GLN A 633 -1.23 -35.79 6.15
N ALA A 634 -1.93 -36.88 6.50
CA ALA A 634 -3.18 -36.80 7.26
C ALA A 634 -2.98 -36.15 8.64
N GLN A 635 -1.90 -36.52 9.35
CA GLN A 635 -1.52 -35.90 10.62
C GLN A 635 -1.15 -34.41 10.42
N GLN A 636 -0.51 -34.04 9.30
CA GLN A 636 -0.17 -32.67 8.97
C GLN A 636 -1.43 -31.80 8.76
N ILE A 637 -2.44 -32.32 8.06
CA ILE A 637 -3.75 -31.67 7.91
C ILE A 637 -4.36 -31.40 9.29
N LEU A 638 -4.32 -32.37 10.21
CA LEU A 638 -4.80 -32.20 11.57
C LEU A 638 -4.02 -31.11 12.33
N ARG A 639 -2.67 -31.11 12.24
CA ARG A 639 -1.85 -30.04 12.85
C ARG A 639 -2.24 -28.65 12.34
N TRP A 640 -2.39 -28.50 11.03
CA TRP A 640 -2.81 -27.24 10.43
C TRP A 640 -4.21 -26.82 10.88
N TYR A 641 -5.15 -27.74 10.96
CA TYR A 641 -6.49 -27.42 11.46
C TYR A 641 -6.48 -26.99 12.94
N CYS A 642 -5.64 -27.58 13.76
CA CYS A 642 -5.47 -27.15 15.16
C CYS A 642 -4.99 -25.69 15.28
N LEU A 643 -4.25 -25.18 14.31
CA LEU A 643 -3.83 -23.76 14.29
C LEU A 643 -4.96 -22.79 13.96
N ARG A 644 -6.12 -23.26 13.52
CA ARG A 644 -7.30 -22.41 13.28
C ARG A 644 -7.67 -21.57 14.51
N TRP A 645 -7.44 -22.08 15.71
CA TRP A 645 -7.70 -21.35 16.95
C TRP A 645 -6.94 -20.03 17.09
N ARG A 646 -5.87 -19.82 16.34
CA ARG A 646 -5.09 -18.57 16.36
C ARG A 646 -5.92 -17.33 16.01
N ILE A 647 -6.91 -17.48 15.12
CA ILE A 647 -7.81 -16.35 14.80
C ILE A 647 -8.77 -16.03 15.95
N GLU A 648 -9.21 -17.04 16.72
CA GLU A 648 -10.05 -16.84 17.90
C GLU A 648 -9.25 -16.15 19.03
N ASP A 649 -7.98 -16.52 19.23
CA ASP A 649 -7.06 -15.85 20.14
C ASP A 649 -6.87 -14.39 19.74
N TRP A 650 -6.69 -14.12 18.43
CA TRP A 650 -6.56 -12.76 17.91
C TRP A 650 -7.86 -11.96 18.09
N HIS A 651 -9.04 -12.54 17.82
CA HIS A 651 -10.33 -11.90 18.11
C HIS A 651 -10.50 -11.58 19.61
N ARG A 652 -10.00 -12.45 20.49
CA ARG A 652 -10.01 -12.19 21.94
C ARG A 652 -9.11 -11.01 22.32
N VAL A 653 -7.90 -10.92 21.76
CA VAL A 653 -7.01 -9.77 21.97
C VAL A 653 -7.69 -8.49 21.44
N LEU A 654 -8.32 -8.55 20.27
CA LEU A 654 -9.03 -7.42 19.67
C LEU A 654 -10.20 -6.94 20.57
N LYS A 655 -11.06 -7.85 21.04
CA LYS A 655 -12.24 -7.52 21.85
C LYS A 655 -11.89 -7.13 23.29
N SER A 656 -11.08 -7.93 23.95
CA SER A 656 -10.78 -7.77 25.39
C SER A 656 -9.50 -6.98 25.63
N GLY A 657 -8.46 -7.13 24.81
CA GLY A 657 -7.19 -6.40 24.89
C GLY A 657 -7.32 -4.97 24.38
N CYS A 658 -7.81 -4.81 23.16
CA CYS A 658 -8.01 -3.50 22.55
C CYS A 658 -9.35 -2.84 22.92
N ASN A 659 -10.25 -3.54 23.62
CA ASN A 659 -11.57 -3.05 24.08
C ASN A 659 -12.42 -2.42 22.95
N ILE A 660 -12.37 -2.95 21.74
CA ILE A 660 -13.02 -2.31 20.58
C ILE A 660 -14.54 -2.18 20.71
N GLU A 661 -15.20 -3.08 21.45
CA GLU A 661 -16.65 -3.00 21.69
C GLU A 661 -17.05 -1.87 22.66
N LYS A 662 -16.06 -1.20 23.31
CA LYS A 662 -16.28 0.00 24.13
C LYS A 662 -16.07 1.31 23.37
N LEU A 663 -15.70 1.26 22.07
CA LEU A 663 -15.57 2.44 21.22
C LEU A 663 -16.88 3.20 21.11
N GLN A 664 -16.81 4.53 21.14
CA GLN A 664 -17.98 5.42 21.10
C GLN A 664 -17.88 6.33 19.89
N HIS A 665 -18.54 5.95 18.80
CA HIS A 665 -18.58 6.75 17.57
C HIS A 665 -20.02 6.92 17.05
N LYS A 666 -20.26 8.01 16.33
CA LYS A 666 -21.58 8.37 15.81
C LYS A 666 -21.98 7.61 14.55
N THR A 667 -21.02 7.01 13.83
CA THR A 667 -21.30 6.25 12.61
C THR A 667 -20.49 4.96 12.56
N ALA A 668 -21.03 3.97 11.86
CA ALA A 668 -20.35 2.70 11.62
C ALA A 668 -19.02 2.88 10.85
N GLU A 669 -18.94 3.84 9.92
CA GLU A 669 -17.72 4.10 9.18
C GLU A 669 -16.56 4.59 10.08
N ARG A 670 -16.85 5.45 11.06
CA ARG A 670 -15.87 5.85 12.08
C ARG A 670 -15.43 4.67 12.94
N LEU A 671 -16.37 3.78 13.30
CA LEU A 671 -16.03 2.53 14.00
C LEU A 671 -15.12 1.66 13.15
N LYS A 672 -15.44 1.41 11.89
CA LYS A 672 -14.64 0.59 10.96
C LYS A 672 -13.21 1.13 10.83
N ARG A 673 -13.04 2.45 10.66
CA ARG A 673 -11.73 3.11 10.58
C ARG A 673 -10.91 2.93 11.86
N THR A 674 -11.53 3.10 13.02
CA THR A 674 -10.88 2.91 14.32
C THR A 674 -10.56 1.43 14.57
N ILE A 675 -11.46 0.52 14.23
CA ILE A 675 -11.24 -0.91 14.35
C ILE A 675 -10.08 -1.35 13.44
N ALA A 676 -9.96 -0.83 12.20
CA ALA A 676 -8.87 -1.15 11.30
C ALA A 676 -7.48 -0.90 11.92
N ILE A 677 -7.31 0.18 12.67
CA ILE A 677 -6.09 0.44 13.43
C ILE A 677 -5.87 -0.62 14.51
N ASN A 678 -6.92 -0.95 15.26
CA ASN A 678 -6.84 -1.91 16.35
C ASN A 678 -6.63 -3.36 15.88
N LEU A 679 -7.04 -3.72 14.65
CA LEU A 679 -6.75 -5.04 14.05
C LEU A 679 -5.23 -5.29 13.97
N VAL A 680 -4.48 -4.29 13.55
CA VAL A 680 -3.01 -4.38 13.44
C VAL A 680 -2.35 -4.35 14.83
N ILE A 681 -2.87 -3.54 15.74
CA ILE A 681 -2.40 -3.51 17.14
C ILE A 681 -2.61 -4.89 17.79
N ALA A 682 -3.78 -5.49 17.61
CA ALA A 682 -4.08 -6.83 18.14
C ALA A 682 -3.18 -7.92 17.54
N TRP A 683 -2.87 -7.83 16.23
CA TRP A 683 -1.88 -8.70 15.59
C TRP A 683 -0.50 -8.54 16.23
N ARG A 684 -0.02 -7.30 16.41
CA ARG A 684 1.28 -7.04 17.04
C ARG A 684 1.36 -7.59 18.45
N ILE A 685 0.34 -7.35 19.29
CA ILE A 685 0.27 -7.88 20.65
C ILE A 685 0.38 -9.41 20.65
N MET A 686 -0.37 -10.07 19.77
CA MET A 686 -0.36 -11.53 19.65
C MET A 686 1.02 -12.03 19.19
N LEU A 687 1.62 -11.38 18.19
CA LEU A 687 2.95 -11.75 17.69
C LEU A 687 4.01 -11.65 18.79
N LEU A 688 4.06 -10.52 19.51
CA LEU A 688 5.00 -10.32 20.61
C LEU A 688 4.80 -11.36 21.73
N THR A 689 3.55 -11.68 22.06
CA THR A 689 3.21 -12.69 23.07
C THR A 689 3.69 -14.07 22.67
N LEU A 690 3.53 -14.44 21.39
CA LEU A 690 3.95 -15.76 20.89
C LEU A 690 5.46 -15.83 20.71
N LEU A 691 6.12 -14.80 20.21
CA LEU A 691 7.57 -14.75 20.12
C LEU A 691 8.24 -14.90 21.49
N GLY A 692 7.71 -14.23 22.53
CA GLY A 692 8.21 -14.38 23.89
C GLY A 692 8.04 -15.80 24.48
N ARG A 693 7.08 -16.58 23.96
CA ARG A 693 6.86 -17.98 24.39
C ARG A 693 7.68 -19.00 23.58
N GLU A 694 7.72 -18.82 22.25
CA GLU A 694 8.30 -19.78 21.32
C GLU A 694 9.79 -19.52 21.06
N CYS A 695 10.23 -18.25 21.21
CA CYS A 695 11.62 -17.83 21.01
C CYS A 695 12.16 -17.05 22.24
N PRO A 696 12.24 -17.69 23.42
CA PRO A 696 12.64 -16.99 24.66
C PRO A 696 14.07 -16.46 24.64
N GLN A 697 14.93 -16.92 23.73
CA GLN A 697 16.31 -16.44 23.55
C GLN A 697 16.42 -15.24 22.61
N LEU A 698 15.33 -14.81 21.97
CA LEU A 698 15.34 -13.61 21.14
C LEU A 698 15.68 -12.40 22.02
N ALA A 699 16.71 -11.65 21.66
CA ALA A 699 17.13 -10.46 22.40
C ALA A 699 15.97 -9.45 22.48
N ALA A 700 15.67 -8.96 23.68
CA ALA A 700 14.53 -8.06 23.92
C ALA A 700 14.63 -6.75 23.12
N GLU A 701 15.85 -6.30 22.82
CA GLU A 701 16.19 -5.10 22.06
C GLU A 701 15.68 -5.16 20.60
N VAL A 702 15.46 -6.36 20.07
CA VAL A 702 14.85 -6.55 18.73
C VAL A 702 13.38 -6.13 18.72
N LEU A 703 12.71 -6.19 19.87
CA LEU A 703 11.26 -6.01 20.01
C LEU A 703 10.86 -4.76 20.79
N PHE A 704 11.71 -4.31 21.69
CA PHE A 704 11.42 -3.26 22.67
C PHE A 704 12.54 -2.23 22.71
N SER A 705 12.17 -0.96 22.90
CA SER A 705 13.13 0.11 23.17
C SER A 705 13.77 -0.04 24.56
N ASP A 706 14.92 0.57 24.77
CA ASP A 706 15.62 0.56 26.07
C ASP A 706 14.71 1.02 27.21
N LEU A 707 13.86 2.01 26.98
CA LEU A 707 12.90 2.49 28.00
C LEU A 707 11.82 1.45 28.32
N GLU A 708 11.27 0.79 27.29
CA GLU A 708 10.29 -0.28 27.48
C GLU A 708 10.90 -1.47 28.22
N ILE A 709 12.15 -1.83 27.90
CA ILE A 709 12.89 -2.89 28.61
C ILE A 709 13.08 -2.52 30.08
N GLN A 710 13.47 -1.28 30.39
CA GLN A 710 13.60 -0.82 31.77
C GLN A 710 12.25 -0.90 32.51
N VAL A 711 11.16 -0.50 31.87
CA VAL A 711 9.81 -0.61 32.46
C VAL A 711 9.40 -2.06 32.68
N LEU A 712 9.67 -2.95 31.73
CA LEU A 712 9.41 -4.39 31.85
C LEU A 712 10.21 -5.01 33.00
N ILE A 713 11.50 -4.70 33.10
CA ILE A 713 12.35 -5.15 34.21
C ILE A 713 11.85 -4.61 35.56
N ALA A 714 11.48 -3.34 35.64
CA ALA A 714 10.93 -2.73 36.87
C ALA A 714 9.58 -3.34 37.27
N SER A 715 8.75 -3.70 36.27
CA SER A 715 7.45 -4.36 36.47
C SER A 715 7.61 -5.81 36.91
N SER A 716 8.55 -6.56 36.32
CA SER A 716 8.82 -7.95 36.66
C SER A 716 9.36 -8.13 38.08
N LYS A 717 10.19 -7.20 38.56
CA LYS A 717 10.69 -7.21 39.96
C LYS A 717 9.60 -7.10 41.02
N LYS A 718 8.39 -6.64 40.66
CA LYS A 718 7.23 -6.61 41.57
C LYS A 718 6.44 -7.94 41.59
N THR A 719 6.74 -8.88 40.70
CA THR A 719 6.00 -10.13 40.51
C THR A 719 6.88 -11.37 40.46
N GLU A 720 8.12 -11.32 40.94
CA GLU A 720 8.98 -12.52 40.99
C GLU A 720 8.32 -13.61 41.85
N PRO A 721 7.98 -14.77 41.27
CA PRO A 721 7.77 -15.97 42.05
C PRO A 721 9.15 -16.38 42.62
N THR A 722 9.20 -16.66 43.88
CA THR A 722 10.39 -17.20 44.56
C THR A 722 10.96 -18.37 43.76
N PRO A 723 12.21 -18.33 43.31
CA PRO A 723 12.79 -19.44 42.55
C PRO A 723 12.80 -20.68 43.42
N PRO A 724 12.55 -21.88 42.86
CA PRO A 724 12.64 -23.11 43.63
C PRO A 724 14.06 -23.24 44.20
N ALA A 725 14.15 -23.55 45.49
CA ALA A 725 15.40 -23.72 46.18
C ALA A 725 16.28 -24.73 45.46
N GLY A 726 17.38 -24.33 44.83
CA GLY A 726 18.35 -25.18 44.16
C GLY A 726 18.93 -24.67 42.82
N ALA A 727 18.48 -23.60 42.23
CA ALA A 727 19.09 -23.04 41.03
C ALA A 727 20.20 -22.04 41.40
N SER A 728 21.46 -22.49 41.25
CA SER A 728 22.63 -21.62 41.36
C SER A 728 22.64 -20.60 40.21
N ARG A 729 22.87 -19.34 40.53
CA ARG A 729 23.17 -18.25 39.60
C ARG A 729 24.47 -18.58 38.85
N THR A 730 24.40 -18.77 37.56
CA THR A 730 25.50 -18.52 36.65
C THR A 730 25.03 -17.50 35.61
#